data_50f6b76463116acc3483c698c135da44
#
_entry.id   50f6b76463116acc3483c698c135da44
#
_cell.length_a   1.000
_cell.length_b   1.000
_cell.length_c   1.000
_cell.angle_alpha   90.00
_cell.angle_beta   90.00
_cell.angle_gamma   90.00
#
_symmetry.space_group_name_H-M   'P 1'
#
loop_
_entity.id
_entity.type
_entity.pdbx_description
1 polymer ?
#
loop_
_entity_poly.entity_id
_entity_poly.type
_entity_poly.pdbx_seq_one_letter_code
_entity_poly.pdbx_strand_id
1 'polypeptide(L)'
;MSCFCREEGKHGGSAIYIKDSIVCREYKNTNKLSILGEFECCAVECSLKKINIIVLCIYRPPGGSIEVFFNQLENILSNQINLESTIFITGDFNIEMLDENRNKLRLATMLNFYSIRTTVVNYTRVTEQTKSCLDNICTNLHNGHTSVILASHVSDHFGQKFVFNIDKNDERKFVRKRFLFDEANRINFVDQLKQQTWEDILVIDRKDVNEQWKTFINVYLNIFNQSFPLTRIHSNNNKKYKKSERAEEIKHQLDILLVLLTDNPSLKEQYKNMKKYYDSILKEDKKKYLQDRIMKSDCKMRSMWTICGELTGKNKHRENNIDENPKSLPDKFNIHLIEAVQKLVDEVHHQNFFCDIEENDQSLFLRPVNTGELVNLCSRLKNKHSSGYDDIPTSIVKLSLVQIASVLCYIINNSMKFGKFPDQLKFALIKPIYKKGDRNSLDSYRPISLLPSFSKIFELVMCTRLLDFFKKCNLFLDSQHGFLKGKSTNTAIYHFVNMILQEFEKKNLAIGVFLDLSKAYDCVNLEYLLIKLEKYGIRGKAYKWIESYLLDRKQQVIINENKSNIAIKERGLAQGSNAGPIFFIIYINDLIMDGLVNYVDDTNILVSGRTLPEAVDKAYDSSSRICDWFNRNELALNSSKTNIMVFRTKNSRVTPTGTINLNGNEIGTVMWKKLG
;
A
#
# COMPACT_ATOMS: atom_id res chain seq x y z
N MET A 1 -24.20 33.40 -23.35
CA MET A 1 -24.59 33.82 -21.99
C MET A 1 -25.76 32.96 -21.56
N SER A 2 -25.71 32.42 -20.33
CA SER A 2 -26.86 31.81 -19.66
C SER A 2 -27.08 32.56 -18.35
N CYS A 3 -28.32 32.90 -18.02
CA CYS A 3 -28.61 33.66 -16.82
C CYS A 3 -29.98 33.31 -16.25
N PHE A 4 -30.11 33.49 -14.95
CA PHE A 4 -31.37 33.67 -14.23
C PHE A 4 -31.43 35.12 -13.73
N CYS A 5 -32.34 35.89 -14.26
CA CYS A 5 -32.56 37.29 -13.88
C CYS A 5 -33.92 37.41 -13.16
N ARG A 6 -33.97 38.21 -12.10
CA ARG A 6 -35.21 38.56 -11.45
C ARG A 6 -35.96 39.57 -12.32
N GLU A 7 -37.27 39.38 -12.50
CA GLU A 7 -38.11 40.33 -13.24
C GLU A 7 -38.37 41.61 -12.43
N GLU A 8 -38.42 41.48 -11.09
CA GLU A 8 -38.55 42.60 -10.16
C GLU A 8 -37.51 42.51 -9.04
N GLY A 9 -36.82 43.61 -8.72
CA GLY A 9 -35.84 43.73 -7.64
C GLY A 9 -34.45 44.25 -8.08
N LYS A 10 -33.77 44.96 -7.16
CA LYS A 10 -32.47 45.63 -7.47
C LYS A 10 -31.27 44.74 -7.28
N HIS A 11 -31.37 43.56 -6.63
CA HIS A 11 -30.23 42.69 -6.27
C HIS A 11 -30.60 41.23 -6.41
N GLY A 12 -29.66 40.38 -6.88
CA GLY A 12 -29.78 38.92 -7.04
C GLY A 12 -29.62 38.47 -8.50
N GLY A 13 -29.85 37.17 -8.72
CA GLY A 13 -29.64 36.52 -10.01
C GLY A 13 -28.31 35.79 -10.11
N SER A 14 -28.17 34.97 -11.17
CA SER A 14 -26.97 34.27 -11.54
C SER A 14 -26.72 34.37 -13.04
N ALA A 15 -25.47 34.56 -13.46
CA ALA A 15 -25.13 34.64 -14.87
C ALA A 15 -23.78 33.99 -15.17
N ILE A 16 -23.69 33.35 -16.34
CA ILE A 16 -22.47 32.76 -16.88
C ILE A 16 -22.17 33.38 -18.24
N TYR A 17 -21.05 34.08 -18.33
CA TYR A 17 -20.51 34.62 -19.57
C TYR A 17 -19.45 33.70 -20.12
N ILE A 18 -19.52 33.40 -21.44
CA ILE A 18 -18.58 32.48 -22.08
C ILE A 18 -18.02 33.23 -23.30
N LYS A 19 -16.72 33.07 -23.56
CA LYS A 19 -16.05 33.62 -24.70
C LYS A 19 -16.61 33.01 -25.99
N ASP A 20 -16.88 33.80 -27.02
CA ASP A 20 -17.51 33.35 -28.25
C ASP A 20 -16.74 32.24 -29.00
N SER A 21 -15.45 32.11 -28.75
CA SER A 21 -14.63 31.04 -29.33
C SER A 21 -14.89 29.67 -28.69
N ILE A 22 -15.71 29.56 -27.63
CA ILE A 22 -16.02 28.32 -26.93
C ILE A 22 -17.43 27.87 -27.31
N VAL A 23 -17.53 26.69 -27.92
CA VAL A 23 -18.82 26.08 -28.23
C VAL A 23 -19.53 25.66 -26.95
N CYS A 24 -20.69 26.20 -26.70
CA CYS A 24 -21.50 25.92 -25.53
C CYS A 24 -22.97 25.80 -25.82
N ARG A 25 -23.68 25.11 -24.97
CA ARG A 25 -25.14 25.06 -24.95
C ARG A 25 -25.67 25.35 -23.56
N GLU A 26 -26.81 25.99 -23.47
CA GLU A 26 -27.49 26.25 -22.22
C GLU A 26 -28.13 24.98 -21.67
N TYR A 27 -28.02 24.78 -20.34
CA TYR A 27 -28.63 23.66 -19.62
C TYR A 27 -30.03 24.07 -19.11
N LYS A 28 -30.97 24.23 -20.04
CA LYS A 28 -32.31 24.84 -19.79
C LYS A 28 -33.11 24.20 -18.65
N ASN A 29 -32.97 22.90 -18.43
CA ASN A 29 -33.70 22.20 -17.35
C ASN A 29 -33.20 22.62 -15.96
N THR A 30 -31.93 23.00 -15.83
CA THR A 30 -31.35 23.43 -14.55
C THR A 30 -31.85 24.83 -14.19
N ASN A 31 -31.97 25.72 -15.16
CA ASN A 31 -32.43 27.09 -14.94
C ASN A 31 -33.90 27.13 -14.44
N LYS A 32 -34.73 26.15 -14.83
CA LYS A 32 -36.11 26.00 -14.36
C LYS A 32 -36.22 25.58 -12.88
N LEU A 33 -35.14 25.15 -12.24
CA LEU A 33 -35.10 24.78 -10.84
C LEU A 33 -34.81 25.97 -9.93
N SER A 34 -34.60 27.15 -10.48
CA SER A 34 -34.45 28.38 -9.70
C SER A 34 -35.73 28.73 -8.98
N ILE A 35 -35.61 29.09 -7.70
CA ILE A 35 -36.66 29.58 -6.84
C ILE A 35 -36.26 30.97 -6.38
N LEU A 36 -37.10 31.94 -6.76
CA LEU A 36 -36.85 33.36 -6.51
C LEU A 36 -36.65 33.63 -5.02
N GLY A 37 -35.52 34.29 -4.65
CA GLY A 37 -35.21 34.61 -3.26
C GLY A 37 -34.73 33.46 -2.37
N GLU A 38 -34.66 32.22 -2.92
CA GLU A 38 -34.27 31.03 -2.16
C GLU A 38 -33.07 30.32 -2.77
N PHE A 39 -33.12 30.02 -4.09
CA PHE A 39 -32.09 29.31 -4.83
C PHE A 39 -32.12 29.76 -6.28
N GLU A 40 -31.11 30.47 -6.70
CA GLU A 40 -31.05 31.03 -8.04
C GLU A 40 -29.84 30.42 -8.79
N CYS A 41 -30.09 29.80 -9.93
CA CYS A 41 -29.02 29.10 -10.64
C CYS A 41 -29.16 29.20 -12.15
N CYS A 42 -28.05 29.12 -12.83
CA CYS A 42 -27.97 28.90 -14.27
C CYS A 42 -26.82 27.95 -14.59
N ALA A 43 -26.92 27.22 -15.68
CA ALA A 43 -25.92 26.25 -16.10
C ALA A 43 -25.68 26.25 -17.58
N VAL A 44 -24.45 25.92 -17.97
CA VAL A 44 -24.00 25.76 -19.35
C VAL A 44 -23.15 24.52 -19.49
N GLU A 45 -23.23 23.88 -20.66
CA GLU A 45 -22.34 22.81 -21.06
C GLU A 45 -21.45 23.32 -22.19
N CYS A 46 -20.13 23.24 -21.99
CA CYS A 46 -19.12 23.66 -22.96
C CYS A 46 -18.36 22.42 -23.45
N SER A 47 -18.08 22.39 -24.75
CA SER A 47 -17.20 21.39 -25.37
C SER A 47 -15.85 22.00 -25.68
N LEU A 48 -14.79 21.60 -24.97
CA LEU A 48 -13.43 22.05 -25.16
C LEU A 48 -12.51 20.87 -25.49
N LYS A 49 -11.88 20.83 -26.66
CA LYS A 49 -10.93 19.78 -27.05
C LYS A 49 -11.41 18.33 -26.77
N LYS A 50 -12.71 18.04 -26.99
CA LYS A 50 -13.38 16.75 -26.73
C LYS A 50 -13.69 16.46 -25.25
N ILE A 51 -13.54 17.42 -24.37
CA ILE A 51 -13.97 17.32 -22.96
C ILE A 51 -15.27 18.10 -22.81
N ASN A 52 -16.28 17.49 -22.21
CA ASN A 52 -17.50 18.16 -21.84
C ASN A 52 -17.36 18.75 -20.44
N ILE A 53 -17.56 20.04 -20.32
CA ILE A 53 -17.46 20.82 -19.10
C ILE A 53 -18.82 21.40 -18.79
N ILE A 54 -19.34 21.12 -17.60
CA ILE A 54 -20.58 21.71 -17.10
C ILE A 54 -20.23 22.75 -16.04
N VAL A 55 -20.67 23.97 -16.25
CA VAL A 55 -20.53 25.07 -15.29
C VAL A 55 -21.91 25.39 -14.74
N LEU A 56 -22.07 25.30 -13.43
CA LEU A 56 -23.27 25.64 -12.69
C LEU A 56 -22.95 26.81 -11.76
N CYS A 57 -23.64 27.94 -11.97
CA CYS A 57 -23.55 29.11 -11.10
C CYS A 57 -24.76 29.14 -10.18
N ILE A 58 -24.53 29.26 -8.87
CA ILE A 58 -25.58 29.25 -7.84
C ILE A 58 -25.42 30.48 -6.96
N TYR A 59 -26.55 31.15 -6.70
CA TYR A 59 -26.67 32.17 -5.68
C TYR A 59 -27.76 31.79 -4.69
N ARG A 60 -27.40 31.67 -3.42
CA ARG A 60 -28.38 31.58 -2.31
C ARG A 60 -28.40 32.90 -1.55
N PRO A 61 -29.49 33.65 -1.58
CA PRO A 61 -29.61 34.86 -0.79
C PRO A 61 -29.38 34.61 0.71
N PRO A 62 -28.92 35.60 1.50
CA PRO A 62 -28.68 35.45 2.93
C PRO A 62 -29.88 34.97 3.72
N GLY A 63 -31.10 35.41 3.32
CA GLY A 63 -32.38 34.98 3.91
C GLY A 63 -32.97 33.69 3.31
N GLY A 64 -32.33 33.13 2.25
CA GLY A 64 -32.85 31.95 1.57
C GLY A 64 -32.75 30.68 2.43
N SER A 65 -33.76 29.81 2.31
CA SER A 65 -33.85 28.56 3.08
C SER A 65 -32.68 27.64 2.76
N ILE A 66 -31.92 27.26 3.77
CA ILE A 66 -30.83 26.30 3.64
C ILE A 66 -31.29 24.92 3.20
N GLU A 67 -32.53 24.55 3.55
CA GLU A 67 -33.12 23.28 3.17
C GLU A 67 -33.47 23.23 1.69
N VAL A 68 -34.03 24.34 1.16
CA VAL A 68 -34.34 24.50 -0.27
C VAL A 68 -33.02 24.40 -1.07
N PHE A 69 -31.98 25.09 -0.62
CA PHE A 69 -30.68 25.04 -1.25
C PHE A 69 -30.16 23.58 -1.38
N PHE A 70 -30.14 22.81 -0.29
CA PHE A 70 -29.65 21.44 -0.34
C PHE A 70 -30.53 20.53 -1.19
N ASN A 71 -31.84 20.68 -1.16
CA ASN A 71 -32.75 19.87 -1.95
C ASN A 71 -32.56 20.13 -3.45
N GLN A 72 -32.49 21.41 -3.85
CA GLN A 72 -32.30 21.78 -5.26
C GLN A 72 -30.90 21.37 -5.77
N LEU A 73 -29.87 21.59 -4.99
CA LEU A 73 -28.52 21.15 -5.36
C LEU A 73 -28.44 19.62 -5.53
N GLU A 74 -29.04 18.85 -4.62
CA GLU A 74 -29.11 17.39 -4.73
C GLU A 74 -29.92 16.95 -5.95
N ASN A 75 -31.02 17.62 -6.26
CA ASN A 75 -31.83 17.35 -7.46
C ASN A 75 -31.04 17.59 -8.74
N ILE A 76 -30.31 18.70 -8.81
CA ILE A 76 -29.43 19.00 -9.94
C ILE A 76 -28.35 17.92 -10.11
N LEU A 77 -27.65 17.56 -9.05
CA LEU A 77 -26.54 16.60 -9.08
C LEU A 77 -27.00 15.16 -9.33
N SER A 78 -28.22 14.78 -8.88
CA SER A 78 -28.72 13.42 -9.05
C SER A 78 -29.41 13.18 -10.39
N ASN A 79 -30.12 14.17 -10.92
CA ASN A 79 -31.06 13.96 -12.02
C ASN A 79 -30.78 14.79 -13.27
N GLN A 80 -30.11 15.94 -13.14
CA GLN A 80 -30.01 16.90 -14.24
C GLN A 80 -28.60 16.96 -14.88
N ILE A 81 -27.56 16.62 -14.17
CA ILE A 81 -26.16 16.76 -14.64
C ILE A 81 -25.53 15.41 -14.95
N ASN A 82 -24.86 15.34 -16.10
CA ASN A 82 -24.03 14.18 -16.41
C ASN A 82 -22.74 14.22 -15.59
N LEU A 83 -22.64 13.35 -14.60
CA LEU A 83 -21.51 13.24 -13.69
C LEU A 83 -20.22 12.71 -14.32
N GLU A 84 -20.28 12.25 -15.57
CA GLU A 84 -19.08 11.87 -16.36
C GLU A 84 -18.37 13.09 -16.96
N SER A 85 -19.04 14.22 -17.03
CA SER A 85 -18.47 15.50 -17.46
C SER A 85 -17.60 16.11 -16.36
N THR A 86 -16.71 17.00 -16.76
CA THR A 86 -16.02 17.88 -15.79
C THR A 86 -17.01 18.91 -15.26
N ILE A 87 -17.22 18.94 -13.95
CA ILE A 87 -18.22 19.77 -13.31
C ILE A 87 -17.55 20.88 -12.52
N PHE A 88 -18.04 22.11 -12.71
CA PHE A 88 -17.76 23.26 -11.86
C PHE A 88 -19.05 23.79 -11.28
N ILE A 89 -19.13 23.86 -9.96
CA ILE A 89 -20.20 24.53 -9.23
C ILE A 89 -19.58 25.75 -8.59
N THR A 90 -20.03 26.93 -8.95
CA THR A 90 -19.46 28.19 -8.47
C THR A 90 -20.56 29.14 -8.01
N GLY A 91 -20.23 30.07 -7.15
CA GLY A 91 -21.12 31.14 -6.71
C GLY A 91 -21.09 31.38 -5.19
N ASP A 92 -22.02 32.19 -4.74
CA ASP A 92 -22.20 32.54 -3.34
C ASP A 92 -23.26 31.62 -2.69
N PHE A 93 -22.80 30.71 -1.84
CA PHE A 93 -23.66 29.75 -1.15
C PHE A 93 -24.21 30.30 0.17
N ASN A 94 -23.65 31.45 0.63
CA ASN A 94 -23.90 32.01 1.96
C ASN A 94 -23.77 30.96 3.09
N ILE A 95 -22.80 30.03 2.95
CA ILE A 95 -22.41 29.01 3.93
C ILE A 95 -20.95 29.25 4.29
N GLU A 96 -20.66 29.54 5.56
CA GLU A 96 -19.29 29.71 6.02
C GLU A 96 -18.50 28.39 5.86
N MET A 97 -17.42 28.45 5.10
CA MET A 97 -16.63 27.28 4.70
C MET A 97 -15.33 27.12 5.48
N LEU A 98 -14.88 28.09 6.25
CA LEU A 98 -13.66 28.01 7.06
C LEU A 98 -13.95 27.44 8.44
N ASP A 99 -15.02 27.87 9.08
CA ASP A 99 -15.39 27.41 10.41
C ASP A 99 -16.09 26.04 10.36
N GLU A 100 -15.89 25.26 11.41
CA GLU A 100 -16.57 23.97 11.56
C GLU A 100 -18.03 24.19 11.96
N ASN A 101 -18.93 24.10 10.99
CA ASN A 101 -20.37 24.24 11.21
C ASN A 101 -21.17 23.11 10.54
N ARG A 102 -22.40 22.92 11.00
CA ARG A 102 -23.29 21.85 10.52
C ARG A 102 -23.57 21.92 9.01
N ASN A 103 -23.73 23.12 8.47
CA ASN A 103 -24.07 23.33 7.06
C ASN A 103 -22.87 23.06 6.16
N LYS A 104 -21.65 23.47 6.54
CA LYS A 104 -20.41 23.10 5.87
C LYS A 104 -20.23 21.58 5.81
N LEU A 105 -20.38 20.90 6.95
CA LEU A 105 -20.24 19.44 6.99
C LEU A 105 -21.27 18.74 6.08
N ARG A 106 -22.50 19.25 6.07
CA ARG A 106 -23.57 18.74 5.21
C ARG A 106 -23.28 18.95 3.73
N LEU A 107 -22.80 20.15 3.34
CA LEU A 107 -22.40 20.47 1.98
C LEU A 107 -21.22 19.59 1.53
N ALA A 108 -20.20 19.50 2.34
CA ALA A 108 -19.04 18.68 2.06
C ALA A 108 -19.39 17.18 1.91
N THR A 109 -20.29 16.68 2.76
CA THR A 109 -20.79 15.29 2.67
C THR A 109 -21.57 15.05 1.38
N MET A 110 -22.46 15.98 1.00
CA MET A 110 -23.23 15.90 -0.24
C MET A 110 -22.31 15.95 -1.46
N LEU A 111 -21.44 16.95 -1.55
CA LEU A 111 -20.51 17.11 -2.67
C LEU A 111 -19.54 15.91 -2.81
N ASN A 112 -19.01 15.39 -1.70
CA ASN A 112 -18.14 14.22 -1.70
C ASN A 112 -18.88 12.95 -2.18
N PHE A 113 -20.18 12.85 -1.97
CA PHE A 113 -20.98 11.75 -2.52
C PHE A 113 -20.92 11.71 -4.05
N TYR A 114 -20.89 12.88 -4.71
CA TYR A 114 -20.77 13.03 -6.16
C TYR A 114 -19.31 13.19 -6.62
N SER A 115 -18.32 12.92 -5.76
CA SER A 115 -16.88 13.11 -6.03
C SER A 115 -16.51 14.56 -6.36
N ILE A 116 -17.28 15.53 -5.90
CA ILE A 116 -17.04 16.96 -6.05
C ILE A 116 -16.42 17.50 -4.76
N ARG A 117 -15.50 18.44 -4.86
CA ARG A 117 -14.81 19.06 -3.73
C ARG A 117 -14.77 20.56 -3.85
N THR A 118 -14.79 21.23 -2.71
CA THR A 118 -14.50 22.66 -2.60
C THR A 118 -13.02 22.92 -2.85
N THR A 119 -12.70 24.02 -3.52
CA THR A 119 -11.33 24.37 -3.89
C THR A 119 -10.81 25.63 -3.25
N VAL A 120 -11.70 26.48 -2.73
CA VAL A 120 -11.34 27.74 -2.07
C VAL A 120 -11.27 27.52 -0.56
N VAL A 121 -10.14 27.87 0.04
CA VAL A 121 -9.82 27.64 1.46
C VAL A 121 -9.38 28.93 2.20
N ASN A 122 -9.67 30.08 1.61
CA ASN A 122 -9.35 31.40 2.16
C ASN A 122 -10.60 32.30 2.18
N TYR A 123 -10.52 33.42 2.85
CA TYR A 123 -11.60 34.39 2.94
C TYR A 123 -12.00 34.91 1.55
N THR A 124 -13.29 34.86 1.22
CA THR A 124 -13.86 35.38 -0.02
C THR A 124 -14.67 36.65 0.19
N ARG A 125 -15.00 36.99 1.45
CA ARG A 125 -15.64 38.21 1.84
C ARG A 125 -14.92 38.82 3.04
N VAL A 126 -14.63 40.13 2.95
CA VAL A 126 -13.96 40.90 4.02
C VAL A 126 -14.69 42.20 4.19
N THR A 127 -15.20 42.42 5.41
CA THR A 127 -15.81 43.66 5.85
C THR A 127 -14.93 44.28 6.96
N GLU A 128 -15.21 45.49 7.41
CA GLU A 128 -14.49 46.11 8.53
C GLU A 128 -14.53 45.27 9.82
N GLN A 129 -15.56 44.46 10.00
CA GLN A 129 -15.80 43.70 11.24
C GLN A 129 -15.65 42.19 11.10
N THR A 130 -15.74 41.65 9.90
CA THR A 130 -15.81 40.18 9.69
C THR A 130 -15.00 39.72 8.46
N LYS A 131 -14.49 38.48 8.55
CA LYS A 131 -13.86 37.75 7.42
C LYS A 131 -14.54 36.44 7.30
N SER A 132 -15.03 36.08 6.12
CA SER A 132 -15.79 34.86 5.86
C SER A 132 -15.48 34.27 4.49
N CYS A 133 -15.75 32.97 4.30
CA CYS A 133 -15.65 32.26 3.03
C CYS A 133 -17.04 31.77 2.62
N LEU A 134 -17.80 32.62 1.96
CA LEU A 134 -19.20 32.36 1.55
C LEU A 134 -19.30 31.86 0.12
N ASP A 135 -18.35 32.26 -0.72
CA ASP A 135 -18.24 31.88 -2.12
C ASP A 135 -17.29 30.72 -2.30
N ASN A 136 -17.58 29.82 -3.22
CA ASN A 136 -16.67 28.72 -3.48
C ASN A 136 -16.74 28.25 -4.95
N ILE A 137 -15.69 27.54 -5.37
CA ILE A 137 -15.62 26.79 -6.61
C ILE A 137 -15.49 25.32 -6.23
N CYS A 138 -16.47 24.52 -6.61
CA CYS A 138 -16.47 23.08 -6.33
C CYS A 138 -16.32 22.31 -7.65
N THR A 139 -15.48 21.26 -7.68
CA THR A 139 -15.23 20.50 -8.91
C THR A 139 -14.94 19.04 -8.63
N ASN A 140 -15.17 18.19 -9.63
CA ASN A 140 -14.76 16.79 -9.66
C ASN A 140 -13.36 16.59 -10.25
N LEU A 141 -12.64 17.66 -10.61
CA LEU A 141 -11.23 17.60 -11.00
C LEU A 141 -10.36 17.31 -9.76
N HIS A 142 -9.51 16.30 -9.85
CA HIS A 142 -8.69 15.87 -8.73
C HIS A 142 -7.30 16.51 -8.70
N ASN A 143 -6.71 16.83 -9.86
CA ASN A 143 -5.35 17.37 -9.97
C ASN A 143 -5.21 18.38 -11.11
N GLY A 144 -4.09 19.09 -11.14
CA GLY A 144 -3.73 19.98 -12.26
C GLY A 144 -4.49 21.31 -12.29
N HIS A 145 -4.97 21.77 -11.13
CA HIS A 145 -5.65 23.07 -11.03
C HIS A 145 -5.05 23.94 -9.94
N THR A 146 -5.20 25.24 -10.10
CA THR A 146 -4.90 26.25 -9.09
C THR A 146 -6.12 27.13 -8.87
N SER A 147 -6.45 27.40 -7.62
CA SER A 147 -7.50 28.33 -7.19
C SER A 147 -6.87 29.52 -6.51
N VAL A 148 -7.18 30.71 -7.00
CA VAL A 148 -6.61 31.97 -6.49
C VAL A 148 -7.73 32.94 -6.18
N ILE A 149 -7.66 33.64 -5.07
CA ILE A 149 -8.55 34.74 -4.70
C ILE A 149 -7.99 36.04 -5.27
N LEU A 150 -8.85 36.83 -5.90
CA LEU A 150 -8.52 38.11 -6.50
C LEU A 150 -9.23 39.22 -5.74
N ALA A 151 -8.47 40.12 -5.13
CA ALA A 151 -9.03 41.35 -4.55
C ALA A 151 -9.53 42.24 -5.70
N SER A 152 -10.83 42.30 -5.91
CA SER A 152 -11.45 43.05 -7.01
C SER A 152 -11.77 44.49 -6.66
N HIS A 153 -11.90 44.83 -5.35
CA HIS A 153 -12.32 46.13 -4.84
C HIS A 153 -13.64 46.66 -5.47
N VAL A 154 -14.44 45.78 -6.09
CA VAL A 154 -15.73 46.11 -6.69
C VAL A 154 -16.88 45.97 -5.67
N SER A 155 -16.71 45.03 -4.75
CA SER A 155 -17.65 44.76 -3.65
C SER A 155 -16.87 44.26 -2.42
N ASP A 156 -17.56 43.97 -1.33
CA ASP A 156 -17.00 43.30 -0.14
C ASP A 156 -16.67 41.80 -0.40
N HIS A 157 -17.08 41.24 -1.56
CA HIS A 157 -16.70 39.92 -2.03
C HIS A 157 -15.49 39.96 -2.96
N PHE A 158 -14.55 39.05 -2.77
CA PHE A 158 -13.38 38.88 -3.64
C PHE A 158 -13.69 37.97 -4.82
N GLY A 159 -13.11 38.29 -5.96
CA GLY A 159 -13.16 37.44 -7.15
C GLY A 159 -12.41 36.15 -6.93
N GLN A 160 -12.83 35.09 -7.60
CA GLN A 160 -12.15 33.80 -7.59
C GLN A 160 -11.68 33.42 -9.00
N LYS A 161 -10.44 33.01 -9.13
CA LYS A 161 -9.86 32.52 -10.38
C LYS A 161 -9.48 31.07 -10.23
N PHE A 162 -10.04 30.25 -11.11
CA PHE A 162 -9.70 28.83 -11.20
C PHE A 162 -9.01 28.57 -12.54
N VAL A 163 -7.79 28.02 -12.49
CA VAL A 163 -7.00 27.68 -13.67
C VAL A 163 -6.75 26.19 -13.68
N PHE A 164 -7.07 25.55 -14.77
CA PHE A 164 -6.79 24.12 -14.96
C PHE A 164 -6.27 23.90 -16.38
N ASN A 165 -5.37 22.94 -16.53
CA ASN A 165 -4.81 22.59 -17.82
C ASN A 165 -5.74 21.61 -18.53
N ILE A 166 -6.17 22.00 -19.74
CA ILE A 166 -6.86 21.11 -20.67
C ILE A 166 -5.82 20.41 -21.59
N ASP A 167 -4.53 20.50 -21.26
CA ASP A 167 -3.57 19.75 -22.01
C ASP A 167 -3.98 18.27 -21.95
N LYS A 168 -4.04 17.70 -23.15
CA LYS A 168 -3.96 16.27 -23.37
C LYS A 168 -2.62 15.76 -22.79
N ASN A 169 -2.42 15.84 -21.50
CA ASN A 169 -2.01 14.63 -20.90
C ASN A 169 -3.20 13.72 -21.21
N ASP A 170 -3.00 12.92 -22.23
CA ASP A 170 -3.54 11.60 -22.21
C ASP A 170 -3.35 11.11 -20.75
N GLU A 171 -4.27 11.48 -19.84
CA GLU A 171 -4.85 10.45 -19.07
C GLU A 171 -5.44 9.55 -20.15
N ARG A 172 -4.56 8.82 -20.82
CA ARG A 172 -4.86 7.51 -21.33
C ARG A 172 -5.56 6.95 -20.14
N LYS A 173 -6.90 6.96 -20.17
CA LYS A 173 -7.72 6.18 -19.24
C LYS A 173 -6.92 4.93 -19.17
N PHE A 174 -6.17 4.73 -18.06
CA PHE A 174 -5.20 3.66 -17.96
C PHE A 174 -6.01 2.43 -18.26
N VAL A 175 -5.94 2.00 -19.50
CA VAL A 175 -6.64 0.82 -19.96
C VAL A 175 -5.83 -0.30 -19.37
N ARG A 176 -6.04 -0.51 -18.08
CA ARG A 176 -5.41 -1.62 -17.39
C ARG A 176 -5.85 -2.86 -18.11
N LYS A 177 -4.95 -3.40 -18.89
CA LYS A 177 -5.14 -4.75 -19.42
C LYS A 177 -5.13 -5.69 -18.22
N ARG A 178 -6.16 -6.47 -18.06
CA ARG A 178 -6.26 -7.47 -17.01
C ARG A 178 -6.71 -8.79 -17.62
N PHE A 179 -6.08 -9.86 -17.18
CA PHE A 179 -6.56 -11.19 -17.50
C PHE A 179 -7.93 -11.43 -16.89
N LEU A 180 -8.83 -12.03 -17.66
CA LEU A 180 -10.17 -12.35 -17.21
C LEU A 180 -10.17 -13.73 -16.54
N PHE A 181 -10.17 -13.77 -15.22
CA PHE A 181 -10.16 -14.99 -14.42
C PHE A 181 -11.58 -15.38 -13.97
N ASP A 182 -12.54 -15.49 -14.90
CA ASP A 182 -13.87 -16.01 -14.58
C ASP A 182 -13.87 -17.54 -14.44
N GLU A 183 -14.99 -18.11 -14.00
CA GLU A 183 -15.10 -19.54 -13.73
C GLU A 183 -14.99 -20.38 -15.01
N ALA A 184 -15.58 -19.93 -16.10
CA ALA A 184 -15.52 -20.63 -17.38
C ALA A 184 -14.09 -20.72 -17.92
N ASN A 185 -13.35 -19.60 -17.85
CA ASN A 185 -11.96 -19.55 -18.26
C ASN A 185 -11.05 -20.43 -17.37
N ARG A 186 -11.34 -20.48 -16.07
CA ARG A 186 -10.62 -21.37 -15.14
C ARG A 186 -10.83 -22.85 -15.44
N ILE A 187 -12.06 -23.25 -15.74
CA ILE A 187 -12.39 -24.62 -16.14
C ILE A 187 -11.67 -24.97 -17.45
N ASN A 188 -11.78 -24.12 -18.47
CA ASN A 188 -11.10 -24.31 -19.75
C ASN A 188 -9.58 -24.47 -19.58
N PHE A 189 -8.96 -23.64 -18.76
CA PHE A 189 -7.53 -23.71 -18.48
C PHE A 189 -7.11 -25.04 -17.87
N VAL A 190 -7.86 -25.51 -16.87
CA VAL A 190 -7.60 -26.80 -16.22
C VAL A 190 -7.78 -27.95 -17.19
N ASP A 191 -8.80 -27.91 -18.05
CA ASP A 191 -9.09 -29.00 -19.02
C ASP A 191 -8.04 -29.03 -20.13
N GLN A 192 -7.55 -27.90 -20.63
CA GLN A 192 -6.43 -27.87 -21.57
C GLN A 192 -5.15 -28.44 -20.96
N LEU A 193 -4.86 -28.13 -19.69
CA LEU A 193 -3.70 -28.70 -19.00
C LEU A 193 -3.80 -30.17 -18.73
N LYS A 194 -5.01 -30.73 -18.53
CA LYS A 194 -5.22 -32.18 -18.41
C LYS A 194 -4.91 -32.96 -19.72
N GLN A 195 -5.15 -32.31 -20.86
CA GLN A 195 -4.91 -32.91 -22.17
C GLN A 195 -3.44 -32.80 -22.60
N GLN A 196 -2.66 -31.94 -21.89
CA GLN A 196 -1.26 -31.74 -22.25
C GLN A 196 -0.40 -32.93 -21.88
N THR A 197 0.31 -33.48 -22.88
CA THR A 197 1.43 -34.41 -22.65
C THR A 197 2.72 -33.59 -22.40
N TRP A 198 3.53 -34.04 -21.47
CA TRP A 198 4.79 -33.35 -21.09
C TRP A 198 6.01 -34.13 -21.62
N GLU A 199 5.83 -34.95 -22.69
CA GLU A 199 6.86 -35.81 -23.24
C GLU A 199 8.07 -35.05 -23.75
N ASP A 200 7.86 -33.89 -24.37
CA ASP A 200 8.94 -33.00 -24.84
C ASP A 200 9.93 -32.62 -23.74
N ILE A 201 9.47 -32.50 -22.50
CA ILE A 201 10.31 -32.18 -21.36
C ILE A 201 11.11 -33.40 -20.89
N LEU A 202 10.53 -34.61 -21.00
CA LEU A 202 11.14 -35.85 -20.55
C LEU A 202 12.30 -36.28 -21.45
N VAL A 203 12.28 -35.87 -22.73
CA VAL A 203 13.32 -36.15 -23.73
C VAL A 203 14.57 -35.24 -23.54
N ILE A 204 14.41 -34.04 -22.95
CA ILE A 204 15.52 -33.13 -22.73
C ILE A 204 16.54 -33.74 -21.73
N ASP A 205 17.83 -33.56 -21.99
CA ASP A 205 18.88 -34.01 -21.06
C ASP A 205 18.56 -33.55 -19.63
N ARG A 206 18.54 -34.48 -18.70
CA ARG A 206 18.22 -34.23 -17.29
C ARG A 206 19.11 -33.19 -16.63
N LYS A 207 20.33 -33.00 -17.17
CA LYS A 207 21.28 -31.95 -16.69
C LYS A 207 20.88 -30.55 -17.15
N ASP A 208 20.12 -30.42 -18.24
CA ASP A 208 19.72 -29.13 -18.77
C ASP A 208 18.40 -28.64 -18.16
N VAL A 209 18.47 -28.29 -16.89
CA VAL A 209 17.33 -27.77 -16.11
C VAL A 209 16.75 -26.48 -16.70
N ASN A 210 17.61 -25.65 -17.33
CA ASN A 210 17.14 -24.40 -17.94
C ASN A 210 16.26 -24.66 -19.17
N GLU A 211 16.61 -25.59 -20.04
CA GLU A 211 15.81 -25.91 -21.21
C GLU A 211 14.53 -26.67 -20.81
N GLN A 212 14.60 -27.58 -19.82
CA GLN A 212 13.40 -28.19 -19.24
C GLN A 212 12.43 -27.15 -18.71
N TRP A 213 12.92 -26.19 -17.95
CA TRP A 213 12.10 -25.09 -17.41
C TRP A 213 11.52 -24.22 -18.53
N LYS A 214 12.33 -23.83 -19.51
CA LYS A 214 11.92 -23.00 -20.63
C LYS A 214 10.84 -23.68 -21.48
N THR A 215 10.98 -24.95 -21.75
CA THR A 215 9.96 -25.73 -22.48
C THR A 215 8.65 -25.81 -21.68
N PHE A 216 8.74 -26.12 -20.39
CA PHE A 216 7.59 -26.14 -19.50
C PHE A 216 6.84 -24.80 -19.47
N ILE A 217 7.56 -23.71 -19.21
CA ILE A 217 6.92 -22.40 -19.03
C ILE A 217 6.31 -21.87 -20.35
N ASN A 218 6.92 -22.17 -21.48
CA ASN A 218 6.39 -21.78 -22.79
C ASN A 218 5.05 -22.48 -23.08
N VAL A 219 4.96 -23.80 -22.85
CA VAL A 219 3.71 -24.56 -23.01
C VAL A 219 2.65 -24.02 -22.03
N TYR A 220 3.02 -23.83 -20.76
CA TYR A 220 2.12 -23.33 -19.75
C TYR A 220 1.58 -21.91 -20.08
N LEU A 221 2.45 -20.99 -20.53
CA LEU A 221 2.08 -19.64 -20.93
C LEU A 221 1.19 -19.62 -22.18
N ASN A 222 1.42 -20.52 -23.14
CA ASN A 222 0.55 -20.64 -24.31
C ASN A 222 -0.89 -21.01 -23.90
N ILE A 223 -1.04 -22.02 -23.05
CA ILE A 223 -2.34 -22.45 -22.54
C ILE A 223 -2.96 -21.34 -21.67
N PHE A 224 -2.16 -20.69 -20.83
CA PHE A 224 -2.59 -19.58 -19.99
C PHE A 224 -3.15 -18.40 -20.81
N ASN A 225 -2.42 -17.97 -21.84
CA ASN A 225 -2.84 -16.85 -22.70
C ASN A 225 -4.06 -17.17 -23.56
N GLN A 226 -4.21 -18.42 -23.98
CA GLN A 226 -5.40 -18.88 -24.71
C GLN A 226 -6.64 -18.93 -23.82
N SER A 227 -6.46 -19.38 -22.57
CA SER A 227 -7.57 -19.53 -21.62
C SER A 227 -7.99 -18.22 -20.97
N PHE A 228 -7.05 -17.29 -20.73
CA PHE A 228 -7.32 -16.03 -20.04
C PHE A 228 -7.06 -14.84 -20.96
N PRO A 229 -8.08 -14.38 -21.72
CA PRO A 229 -7.91 -13.24 -22.64
C PRO A 229 -7.63 -11.95 -21.87
N LEU A 230 -6.70 -11.15 -22.39
CA LEU A 230 -6.42 -9.81 -21.92
C LEU A 230 -7.56 -8.86 -22.29
N THR A 231 -8.38 -8.47 -21.32
CA THR A 231 -9.46 -7.51 -21.50
C THR A 231 -9.05 -6.10 -21.08
N ARG A 232 -9.54 -5.12 -21.82
CA ARG A 232 -9.40 -3.71 -21.46
C ARG A 232 -10.46 -3.38 -20.41
N ILE A 233 -10.04 -3.10 -19.18
CA ILE A 233 -10.97 -2.60 -18.17
C ILE A 233 -11.00 -1.09 -18.29
N HIS A 234 -12.12 -0.56 -18.77
CA HIS A 234 -12.43 0.84 -18.53
C HIS A 234 -12.68 1.00 -17.04
N SER A 235 -12.06 2.00 -16.43
CA SER A 235 -12.19 2.26 -14.98
C SER A 235 -13.57 2.81 -14.60
N ASN A 236 -14.63 2.11 -15.01
CA ASN A 236 -16.00 2.37 -14.57
C ASN A 236 -16.30 1.61 -13.27
N ASN A 237 -15.51 1.84 -12.23
CA ASN A 237 -15.73 1.22 -10.93
C ASN A 237 -16.50 2.10 -9.95
N ASN A 238 -17.37 2.94 -10.43
CA ASN A 238 -18.43 3.46 -9.60
C ASN A 238 -19.69 2.57 -9.80
N LYS A 239 -19.72 1.39 -9.15
CA LYS A 239 -21.01 0.77 -8.87
C LYS A 239 -21.77 1.76 -7.98
N LYS A 240 -22.59 2.59 -8.64
CA LYS A 240 -23.41 3.59 -7.97
C LYS A 240 -24.26 2.90 -6.94
N TYR A 241 -24.25 3.39 -5.72
CA TYR A 241 -25.26 3.08 -4.72
C TYR A 241 -26.62 3.40 -5.34
N LYS A 242 -27.48 2.38 -5.52
CA LYS A 242 -28.88 2.57 -5.93
C LYS A 242 -29.72 2.76 -4.66
N LYS A 243 -30.50 3.82 -4.65
CA LYS A 243 -31.53 4.03 -3.61
C LYS A 243 -32.51 2.87 -3.68
N SER A 244 -33.09 2.46 -2.56
CA SER A 244 -34.18 1.48 -2.54
C SER A 244 -35.43 2.08 -3.15
N GLU A 245 -36.32 1.23 -3.68
CA GLU A 245 -37.65 1.65 -4.19
C GLU A 245 -38.43 2.43 -3.13
N ARG A 246 -38.33 1.99 -1.87
CA ARG A 246 -38.92 2.68 -0.72
C ARG A 246 -38.39 4.10 -0.52
N ALA A 247 -37.07 4.31 -0.72
CA ALA A 247 -36.50 5.66 -0.65
C ALA A 247 -36.96 6.55 -1.79
N GLU A 248 -37.18 5.99 -2.99
CA GLU A 248 -37.70 6.73 -4.15
C GLU A 248 -39.17 7.11 -3.97
N GLU A 249 -40.00 6.22 -3.43
CA GLU A 249 -41.42 6.49 -3.10
C GLU A 249 -41.56 7.63 -2.09
N ILE A 250 -40.81 7.57 -0.99
CA ILE A 250 -40.88 8.62 0.04
C ILE A 250 -40.32 9.94 -0.48
N LYS A 251 -39.32 9.90 -1.36
CA LYS A 251 -38.83 11.10 -2.03
C LYS A 251 -39.94 11.75 -2.86
N HIS A 252 -40.68 10.96 -3.62
CA HIS A 252 -41.80 11.47 -4.42
C HIS A 252 -42.86 12.12 -3.54
N GLN A 253 -43.22 11.51 -2.37
CA GLN A 253 -44.14 12.10 -1.41
C GLN A 253 -43.61 13.40 -0.80
N LEU A 254 -42.28 13.49 -0.53
CA LEU A 254 -41.63 14.71 -0.06
C LEU A 254 -41.68 15.83 -1.11
N ASP A 255 -41.52 15.50 -2.38
CA ASP A 255 -41.54 16.45 -3.49
C ASP A 255 -42.96 17.03 -3.64
N ILE A 256 -44.01 16.20 -3.49
CA ILE A 256 -45.43 16.64 -3.48
C ILE A 256 -45.71 17.55 -2.27
N LEU A 257 -45.28 17.14 -1.06
CA LEU A 257 -45.44 17.95 0.14
C LEU A 257 -44.70 19.29 0.06
N LEU A 258 -43.58 19.34 -0.61
CA LEU A 258 -42.81 20.58 -0.81
C LEU A 258 -43.60 21.58 -1.69
N VAL A 259 -44.26 21.10 -2.74
CA VAL A 259 -45.15 21.94 -3.59
C VAL A 259 -46.34 22.44 -2.82
N LEU A 260 -46.97 21.57 -2.04
CA LEU A 260 -48.15 21.95 -1.22
C LEU A 260 -47.80 22.91 -0.08
N LEU A 261 -46.57 22.93 0.37
CA LEU A 261 -46.05 23.86 1.41
C LEU A 261 -46.06 25.33 0.97
N THR A 262 -46.01 25.61 -0.35
CA THR A 262 -46.12 26.98 -0.88
C THR A 262 -47.49 27.58 -0.63
N ASP A 263 -48.54 26.75 -0.66
CA ASP A 263 -49.92 27.19 -0.53
C ASP A 263 -50.48 26.96 0.90
N ASN A 264 -49.87 26.09 1.71
CA ASN A 264 -50.34 25.76 3.05
C ASN A 264 -49.19 25.58 4.08
N PRO A 265 -48.81 26.66 4.80
CA PRO A 265 -47.72 26.61 5.79
C PRO A 265 -47.91 25.62 6.95
N SER A 266 -49.14 25.15 7.21
CA SER A 266 -49.44 24.18 8.29
C SER A 266 -48.82 22.81 8.04
N LEU A 267 -48.45 22.47 6.80
CA LEU A 267 -47.83 21.21 6.41
C LEU A 267 -46.34 21.14 6.75
N LYS A 268 -45.76 22.23 7.27
CA LYS A 268 -44.30 22.30 7.56
C LYS A 268 -43.80 21.23 8.54
N GLU A 269 -44.60 20.90 9.55
CA GLU A 269 -44.28 19.86 10.54
C GLU A 269 -44.32 18.44 9.90
N GLN A 270 -45.30 18.19 9.07
CA GLN A 270 -45.42 16.92 8.33
C GLN A 270 -44.26 16.72 7.38
N TYR A 271 -43.89 17.75 6.63
CA TYR A 271 -42.69 17.71 5.76
C TYR A 271 -41.40 17.42 6.55
N LYS A 272 -41.23 18.09 7.70
CA LYS A 272 -40.04 17.89 8.57
C LYS A 272 -39.94 16.47 9.11
N ASN A 273 -41.09 15.88 9.50
CA ASN A 273 -41.11 14.50 10.01
C ASN A 273 -40.88 13.48 8.90
N MET A 274 -41.47 13.66 7.75
CA MET A 274 -41.28 12.80 6.60
C MET A 274 -39.83 12.89 6.07
N LYS A 275 -39.23 14.08 6.11
CA LYS A 275 -37.83 14.26 5.74
C LYS A 275 -36.88 13.55 6.71
N LYS A 276 -37.13 13.61 8.02
CA LYS A 276 -36.35 12.83 9.00
C LYS A 276 -36.46 11.33 8.72
N TYR A 277 -37.64 10.86 8.35
CA TYR A 277 -37.87 9.47 8.00
C TYR A 277 -37.11 9.07 6.71
N TYR A 278 -37.15 9.89 5.67
CA TYR A 278 -36.38 9.71 4.44
C TYR A 278 -34.89 9.62 4.72
N ASP A 279 -34.34 10.55 5.53
CA ASP A 279 -32.91 10.55 5.92
C ASP A 279 -32.50 9.27 6.69
N SER A 280 -33.46 8.72 7.51
CA SER A 280 -33.22 7.46 8.22
C SER A 280 -33.13 6.28 7.25
N ILE A 281 -34.00 6.20 6.25
CA ILE A 281 -34.00 5.15 5.23
C ILE A 281 -32.71 5.22 4.38
N LEU A 282 -32.29 6.41 3.97
CA LEU A 282 -31.04 6.57 3.23
C LEU A 282 -29.81 6.09 4.03
N LYS A 283 -29.83 6.33 5.35
CA LYS A 283 -28.76 5.82 6.24
C LYS A 283 -28.78 4.29 6.35
N GLU A 284 -29.97 3.70 6.47
CA GLU A 284 -30.13 2.24 6.52
C GLU A 284 -29.72 1.58 5.20
N ASP A 285 -30.17 2.09 4.08
CA ASP A 285 -29.82 1.62 2.74
C ASP A 285 -28.31 1.67 2.51
N LYS A 286 -27.68 2.80 2.89
CA LYS A 286 -26.22 2.95 2.79
C LYS A 286 -25.49 1.96 3.69
N LYS A 287 -25.98 1.76 4.92
CA LYS A 287 -25.42 0.77 5.85
C LYS A 287 -25.53 -0.64 5.28
N LYS A 288 -26.68 -1.02 4.74
CA LYS A 288 -26.91 -2.32 4.11
C LYS A 288 -25.99 -2.53 2.90
N TYR A 289 -25.89 -1.55 2.01
CA TYR A 289 -24.99 -1.58 0.86
C TYR A 289 -23.51 -1.80 1.27
N LEU A 290 -23.05 -1.09 2.30
CA LEU A 290 -21.68 -1.23 2.79
C LEU A 290 -21.45 -2.59 3.46
N GLN A 291 -22.44 -3.09 4.22
CA GLN A 291 -22.41 -4.44 4.80
C GLN A 291 -22.34 -5.52 3.73
N ASP A 292 -23.19 -5.46 2.70
CA ASP A 292 -23.20 -6.39 1.59
C ASP A 292 -21.86 -6.38 0.84
N ARG A 293 -21.28 -5.21 0.65
CA ARG A 293 -19.97 -5.06 0.01
C ARG A 293 -18.85 -5.71 0.83
N ILE A 294 -18.91 -5.64 2.17
CA ILE A 294 -17.98 -6.32 3.06
C ILE A 294 -18.20 -7.84 3.00
N MET A 295 -19.45 -8.28 3.07
CA MET A 295 -19.78 -9.72 3.11
C MET A 295 -19.44 -10.46 1.82
N LYS A 296 -19.60 -9.80 0.65
CA LYS A 296 -19.29 -10.34 -0.68
C LYS A 296 -17.79 -10.29 -1.02
N SER A 297 -16.95 -9.71 -0.15
CA SER A 297 -15.50 -9.61 -0.43
C SER A 297 -14.73 -10.82 0.11
N ASP A 298 -13.73 -11.27 -0.66
CA ASP A 298 -12.81 -12.36 -0.28
C ASP A 298 -12.00 -12.03 0.99
N CYS A 299 -11.79 -10.74 1.27
CA CYS A 299 -11.06 -10.25 2.44
C CYS A 299 -11.82 -9.13 3.14
N LYS A 300 -12.63 -9.50 4.13
CA LYS A 300 -13.51 -8.58 4.88
C LYS A 300 -12.74 -7.39 5.49
N MET A 301 -11.61 -7.64 6.14
CA MET A 301 -10.77 -6.59 6.74
C MET A 301 -10.28 -5.58 5.71
N ARG A 302 -9.80 -6.04 4.55
CA ARG A 302 -9.35 -5.16 3.47
C ARG A 302 -10.50 -4.31 2.91
N SER A 303 -11.68 -4.91 2.75
CA SER A 303 -12.88 -4.20 2.29
C SER A 303 -13.30 -3.14 3.30
N MET A 304 -13.28 -3.45 4.60
CA MET A 304 -13.57 -2.48 5.68
C MET A 304 -12.62 -1.29 5.63
N TRP A 305 -11.29 -1.52 5.55
CA TRP A 305 -10.32 -0.44 5.46
C TRP A 305 -10.49 0.41 4.20
N THR A 306 -10.84 -0.22 3.07
CA THR A 306 -11.13 0.50 1.82
C THR A 306 -12.34 1.41 2.00
N ILE A 307 -13.43 0.90 2.58
CA ILE A 307 -14.65 1.68 2.87
C ILE A 307 -14.35 2.81 3.87
N CYS A 308 -13.62 2.54 4.94
CA CYS A 308 -13.20 3.58 5.87
C CYS A 308 -12.40 4.69 5.18
N GLY A 309 -11.48 4.32 4.29
CA GLY A 309 -10.71 5.27 3.49
C GLY A 309 -11.58 6.09 2.53
N GLU A 310 -12.58 5.47 1.89
CA GLU A 310 -13.58 6.16 1.04
C GLU A 310 -14.42 7.16 1.86
N LEU A 311 -14.92 6.75 3.03
CA LEU A 311 -15.74 7.58 3.90
C LEU A 311 -14.97 8.74 4.54
N THR A 312 -13.71 8.55 4.84
CA THR A 312 -12.86 9.58 5.47
C THR A 312 -12.12 10.45 4.45
N GLY A 313 -12.30 10.22 3.15
CA GLY A 313 -11.56 10.91 2.08
C GLY A 313 -10.06 10.57 2.07
N LYS A 314 -9.60 9.60 2.87
CA LYS A 314 -8.20 9.18 2.96
C LYS A 314 -7.78 8.20 1.85
N ASN A 315 -8.72 7.65 1.10
CA ASN A 315 -8.43 6.89 -0.13
C ASN A 315 -8.12 7.85 -1.30
N LYS A 316 -7.17 8.74 -1.11
CA LYS A 316 -6.48 9.29 -2.28
C LYS A 316 -5.82 8.11 -2.97
N HIS A 317 -6.07 7.90 -4.25
CA HIS A 317 -5.18 7.12 -5.09
C HIS A 317 -3.79 7.70 -4.82
N ARG A 318 -2.98 6.91 -4.10
CA ARG A 318 -1.60 7.28 -3.79
C ARG A 318 -0.80 7.05 -5.06
N GLU A 319 -1.00 7.92 -6.04
CA GLU A 319 -0.06 8.02 -7.15
C GLU A 319 1.25 8.49 -6.53
N ASN A 320 2.33 7.82 -6.89
CA ASN A 320 3.67 8.26 -6.57
C ASN A 320 3.91 9.56 -7.36
N ASN A 321 3.47 10.68 -6.81
CA ASN A 321 3.76 12.00 -7.37
C ASN A 321 5.16 12.40 -6.91
N ILE A 322 6.17 11.75 -7.47
CA ILE A 322 7.50 12.32 -7.51
C ILE A 322 7.48 13.27 -8.70
N ASP A 323 7.81 14.55 -8.47
CA ASP A 323 7.82 15.62 -9.49
C ASP A 323 8.94 15.41 -10.53
N GLU A 324 9.10 14.20 -11.04
CA GLU A 324 10.11 13.83 -12.00
C GLU A 324 9.52 13.25 -13.29
N ASN A 325 10.33 13.26 -14.35
CA ASN A 325 9.94 12.66 -15.62
C ASN A 325 9.57 11.18 -15.43
N PRO A 326 8.31 10.77 -15.70
CA PRO A 326 7.84 9.41 -15.44
C PRO A 326 8.61 8.31 -16.18
N LYS A 327 9.30 8.64 -17.28
CA LYS A 327 10.07 7.66 -18.07
C LYS A 327 11.43 7.36 -17.45
N SER A 328 12.11 8.34 -16.86
CA SER A 328 13.44 8.15 -16.25
C SER A 328 13.40 7.72 -14.79
N LEU A 329 12.26 7.88 -14.14
CA LEU A 329 12.09 7.58 -12.72
C LEU A 329 12.40 6.12 -12.34
N PRO A 330 11.99 5.08 -13.12
CA PRO A 330 12.33 3.70 -12.80
C PRO A 330 13.85 3.44 -12.81
N ASP A 331 14.59 4.03 -13.75
CA ASP A 331 16.04 3.89 -13.81
C ASP A 331 16.72 4.56 -12.61
N LYS A 332 16.30 5.76 -12.25
CA LYS A 332 16.80 6.44 -11.06
C LYS A 332 16.56 5.62 -9.80
N PHE A 333 15.38 5.02 -9.64
CA PHE A 333 15.13 4.12 -8.52
C PHE A 333 16.04 2.89 -8.54
N ASN A 334 16.25 2.28 -9.71
CA ASN A 334 17.08 1.08 -9.83
C ASN A 334 18.53 1.36 -9.45
N ILE A 335 19.09 2.46 -9.94
CA ILE A 335 20.44 2.93 -9.60
C ILE A 335 20.53 3.25 -8.10
N HIS A 336 19.60 4.07 -7.59
CA HIS A 336 19.58 4.44 -6.18
C HIS A 336 19.52 3.24 -5.23
N LEU A 337 18.74 2.19 -5.57
CA LEU A 337 18.63 0.99 -4.73
C LEU A 337 19.96 0.24 -4.62
N ILE A 338 20.77 0.23 -5.68
CA ILE A 338 22.08 -0.41 -5.71
C ILE A 338 23.11 0.47 -4.98
N GLU A 339 23.21 1.74 -5.34
CA GLU A 339 24.17 2.69 -4.77
C GLU A 339 23.96 2.90 -3.26
N ALA A 340 22.69 2.96 -2.81
CA ALA A 340 22.38 3.12 -1.39
C ALA A 340 22.78 1.88 -0.54
N VAL A 341 22.86 0.70 -1.12
CA VAL A 341 23.41 -0.49 -0.43
C VAL A 341 24.94 -0.41 -0.42
N GLN A 342 25.55 -0.09 -1.57
CA GLN A 342 27.01 0.02 -1.68
C GLN A 342 27.54 1.07 -0.70
N LYS A 343 26.89 2.25 -0.65
CA LYS A 343 27.26 3.31 0.31
C LYS A 343 27.21 2.84 1.76
N LEU A 344 26.14 2.12 2.15
CA LEU A 344 26.03 1.57 3.51
C LEU A 344 27.14 0.56 3.83
N VAL A 345 27.52 -0.26 2.86
CA VAL A 345 28.61 -1.24 3.05
C VAL A 345 29.97 -0.52 3.12
N ASP A 346 30.22 0.49 2.29
CA ASP A 346 31.45 1.29 2.31
C ASP A 346 31.62 2.09 3.61
N GLU A 347 30.52 2.49 4.26
CA GLU A 347 30.51 3.18 5.56
C GLU A 347 30.79 2.22 6.73
N VAL A 348 30.62 0.92 6.55
CA VAL A 348 30.94 -0.09 7.56
C VAL A 348 32.47 -0.20 7.70
N HIS A 349 32.99 -0.14 8.93
CA HIS A 349 34.40 -0.38 9.18
C HIS A 349 34.78 -1.79 8.74
N HIS A 350 35.51 -1.89 7.62
CA HIS A 350 35.92 -3.18 7.08
C HIS A 350 36.83 -3.88 8.08
N GLN A 351 36.32 -4.90 8.73
CA GLN A 351 37.07 -5.87 9.49
C GLN A 351 37.19 -7.16 8.67
N ASN A 352 38.25 -7.91 8.85
CA ASN A 352 38.36 -9.19 8.19
C ASN A 352 37.20 -10.11 8.58
N PHE A 353 36.52 -10.66 7.58
CA PHE A 353 35.49 -11.65 7.81
C PHE A 353 36.06 -12.83 8.58
N PHE A 354 35.45 -13.15 9.69
CA PHE A 354 35.77 -14.33 10.47
C PHE A 354 34.47 -15.05 10.83
N CYS A 355 34.43 -16.33 10.50
CA CYS A 355 33.26 -17.17 10.77
C CYS A 355 33.60 -18.16 11.88
N ASP A 356 33.05 -17.94 13.05
CA ASP A 356 33.27 -18.78 14.27
C ASP A 356 32.21 -19.90 14.38
N ILE A 357 31.88 -20.50 13.25
CA ILE A 357 30.96 -21.65 13.21
C ILE A 357 31.81 -22.92 13.23
N GLU A 358 31.57 -23.78 14.21
CA GLU A 358 32.13 -25.14 14.22
C GLU A 358 31.59 -25.94 13.03
N GLU A 359 32.46 -26.65 12.33
CA GLU A 359 32.06 -27.45 11.21
C GLU A 359 31.10 -28.58 11.64
N ASN A 360 29.95 -28.65 11.01
CA ASN A 360 29.02 -29.73 11.23
C ASN A 360 29.41 -30.97 10.42
N ASP A 361 29.64 -32.08 11.09
CA ASP A 361 29.99 -33.35 10.42
C ASP A 361 28.87 -33.90 9.54
N GLN A 362 27.62 -33.56 9.84
CA GLN A 362 26.47 -33.98 9.05
C GLN A 362 26.28 -33.08 7.83
N SER A 363 25.92 -33.67 6.70
CA SER A 363 25.63 -32.93 5.47
C SER A 363 24.18 -33.04 5.07
N LEU A 364 23.63 -31.92 4.52
CA LEU A 364 22.27 -31.89 4.00
C LEU A 364 22.13 -32.79 2.77
N PHE A 365 21.28 -33.80 2.87
CA PHE A 365 20.86 -34.61 1.74
C PHE A 365 19.54 -34.09 1.14
N LEU A 366 19.56 -33.77 -0.15
CA LEU A 366 18.36 -33.31 -0.88
C LEU A 366 17.52 -34.51 -1.32
N ARG A 367 16.58 -34.91 -0.46
CA ARG A 367 15.60 -35.95 -0.82
C ARG A 367 14.67 -35.44 -1.93
N PRO A 368 14.34 -36.29 -2.93
CA PRO A 368 13.39 -35.94 -3.97
C PRO A 368 12.02 -35.54 -3.40
N VAL A 369 11.33 -34.63 -4.09
CA VAL A 369 9.94 -34.28 -3.79
C VAL A 369 9.00 -35.16 -4.60
N ASN A 370 7.92 -35.63 -4.00
CA ASN A 370 6.84 -36.32 -4.70
C ASN A 370 5.63 -35.39 -4.91
N THR A 371 4.69 -35.83 -5.76
CA THR A 371 3.52 -35.00 -6.12
C THR A 371 2.63 -34.66 -4.93
N GLY A 372 2.43 -35.59 -4.00
CA GLY A 372 1.63 -35.36 -2.79
C GLY A 372 2.27 -34.32 -1.85
N GLU A 373 3.60 -34.41 -1.64
CA GLU A 373 4.35 -33.42 -0.88
C GLU A 373 4.28 -32.05 -1.56
N LEU A 374 4.48 -31.98 -2.87
CA LEU A 374 4.44 -30.74 -3.63
C LEU A 374 3.08 -30.04 -3.50
N VAL A 375 1.98 -30.78 -3.69
CA VAL A 375 0.62 -30.25 -3.55
C VAL A 375 0.37 -29.73 -2.14
N ASN A 376 0.81 -30.47 -1.10
CA ASN A 376 0.67 -30.06 0.29
C ASN A 376 1.47 -28.78 0.60
N LEU A 377 2.71 -28.68 0.12
CA LEU A 377 3.51 -27.48 0.30
C LEU A 377 2.87 -26.26 -0.38
N CYS A 378 2.42 -26.41 -1.62
CA CYS A 378 1.79 -25.34 -2.38
C CYS A 378 0.42 -24.92 -1.81
N SER A 379 -0.32 -25.80 -1.14
CA SER A 379 -1.58 -25.45 -0.48
C SER A 379 -1.41 -24.35 0.56
N ARG A 380 -0.24 -24.28 1.21
CA ARG A 380 0.11 -23.29 2.24
C ARG A 380 0.45 -21.92 1.66
N LEU A 381 0.71 -21.80 0.36
CA LEU A 381 0.93 -20.51 -0.28
C LEU A 381 -0.32 -19.63 -0.19
N LYS A 382 -0.14 -18.37 0.18
CA LYS A 382 -1.25 -17.40 0.22
C LYS A 382 -1.76 -17.12 -1.20
N ASN A 383 -3.07 -17.10 -1.39
CA ASN A 383 -3.69 -16.67 -2.64
C ASN A 383 -3.44 -15.19 -2.88
N LYS A 384 -2.44 -14.86 -3.68
CA LYS A 384 -2.10 -13.50 -4.06
C LYS A 384 -2.40 -13.29 -5.54
N HIS A 385 -2.91 -12.10 -5.87
CA HIS A 385 -3.10 -11.65 -7.26
C HIS A 385 -1.85 -10.96 -7.85
N SER A 386 -0.82 -10.75 -7.03
CA SER A 386 0.47 -10.23 -7.50
C SER A 386 1.22 -11.34 -8.25
N SER A 387 1.76 -11.00 -9.39
CA SER A 387 2.54 -11.86 -10.28
C SER A 387 3.97 -11.33 -10.43
N GLY A 388 4.88 -12.15 -10.91
CA GLY A 388 6.19 -11.77 -11.38
C GLY A 388 6.12 -11.16 -12.79
N TYR A 389 7.24 -11.24 -13.50
CA TYR A 389 7.34 -10.76 -14.89
C TYR A 389 6.53 -11.60 -15.88
N ASP A 390 6.16 -12.82 -15.49
CA ASP A 390 5.37 -13.80 -16.21
C ASP A 390 3.86 -13.57 -16.14
N ASP A 391 3.43 -12.58 -15.36
CA ASP A 391 2.03 -12.22 -15.11
C ASP A 391 1.17 -13.37 -14.56
N ILE A 392 1.76 -14.49 -14.09
CA ILE A 392 1.05 -15.63 -13.55
C ILE A 392 0.81 -15.48 -12.04
N PRO A 393 -0.45 -15.28 -11.59
CA PRO A 393 -0.76 -15.17 -10.16
C PRO A 393 -0.61 -16.51 -9.44
N THR A 394 -0.24 -16.48 -8.17
CA THR A 394 -0.15 -17.68 -7.33
C THR A 394 -1.48 -18.46 -7.27
N SER A 395 -2.63 -17.77 -7.34
CA SER A 395 -3.96 -18.40 -7.35
C SER A 395 -4.19 -19.31 -8.58
N ILE A 396 -3.66 -18.92 -9.74
CA ILE A 396 -3.76 -19.72 -10.98
C ILE A 396 -2.81 -20.91 -10.96
N VAL A 397 -1.59 -20.71 -10.44
CA VAL A 397 -0.65 -21.84 -10.27
C VAL A 397 -1.24 -22.89 -9.31
N LYS A 398 -1.87 -22.46 -8.21
CA LYS A 398 -2.57 -23.38 -7.28
C LYS A 398 -3.75 -24.11 -7.93
N LEU A 399 -4.50 -23.44 -8.79
CA LEU A 399 -5.62 -24.02 -9.52
C LEU A 399 -5.16 -25.15 -10.44
N SER A 400 -4.02 -24.98 -11.12
CA SER A 400 -3.47 -25.93 -12.08
C SER A 400 -2.54 -26.98 -11.47
N LEU A 401 -2.29 -26.92 -10.17
CA LEU A 401 -1.21 -27.66 -9.54
C LEU A 401 -1.33 -29.18 -9.72
N VAL A 402 -2.54 -29.73 -9.62
CA VAL A 402 -2.79 -31.18 -9.77
C VAL A 402 -2.38 -31.67 -11.17
N GLN A 403 -2.63 -30.86 -12.20
CA GLN A 403 -2.34 -31.18 -13.60
C GLN A 403 -0.85 -31.11 -13.93
N ILE A 404 -0.11 -30.22 -13.26
CA ILE A 404 1.30 -29.99 -13.54
C ILE A 404 2.24 -30.61 -12.49
N ALA A 405 1.71 -31.20 -11.41
CA ALA A 405 2.53 -31.65 -10.28
C ALA A 405 3.58 -32.69 -10.70
N SER A 406 3.27 -33.61 -11.58
CA SER A 406 4.21 -34.64 -12.03
C SER A 406 5.41 -34.09 -12.78
N VAL A 407 5.17 -33.22 -13.78
CA VAL A 407 6.23 -32.60 -14.57
C VAL A 407 7.01 -31.60 -13.72
N LEU A 408 6.33 -30.86 -12.84
CA LEU A 408 6.99 -29.89 -11.95
C LEU A 408 7.89 -30.62 -10.94
N CYS A 409 7.46 -31.74 -10.37
CA CYS A 409 8.30 -32.60 -9.53
C CYS A 409 9.53 -33.10 -10.30
N TYR A 410 9.37 -33.51 -11.56
CA TYR A 410 10.49 -33.96 -12.39
C TYR A 410 11.53 -32.85 -12.55
N ILE A 411 11.13 -31.64 -12.92
CA ILE A 411 12.04 -30.50 -13.10
C ILE A 411 12.69 -30.11 -11.76
N ILE A 412 11.95 -30.02 -10.66
CA ILE A 412 12.47 -29.68 -9.33
C ILE A 412 13.49 -30.74 -8.88
N ASN A 413 13.21 -32.03 -9.07
CA ASN A 413 14.11 -33.11 -8.69
C ASN A 413 15.39 -33.08 -9.51
N ASN A 414 15.33 -32.80 -10.82
CA ASN A 414 16.51 -32.61 -11.66
C ASN A 414 17.28 -31.36 -11.19
N SER A 415 16.60 -30.27 -10.91
CA SER A 415 17.20 -29.04 -10.35
C SER A 415 18.01 -29.35 -9.09
N MET A 416 17.45 -30.08 -8.14
CA MET A 416 18.13 -30.48 -6.89
C MET A 416 19.28 -31.48 -7.15
N LYS A 417 19.06 -32.48 -8.04
CA LYS A 417 20.05 -33.50 -8.36
C LYS A 417 21.30 -32.93 -9.01
N PHE A 418 21.15 -31.93 -9.89
CA PHE A 418 22.27 -31.32 -10.61
C PHE A 418 22.74 -30.00 -9.96
N GLY A 419 22.11 -29.55 -8.88
CA GLY A 419 22.49 -28.34 -8.14
C GLY A 419 22.32 -27.07 -8.99
N LYS A 420 21.24 -26.98 -9.79
CA LYS A 420 21.02 -25.86 -10.71
C LYS A 420 19.61 -25.30 -10.56
N PHE A 421 19.51 -24.02 -10.22
CA PHE A 421 18.25 -23.28 -10.16
C PHE A 421 17.93 -22.67 -11.54
N PRO A 422 16.69 -22.74 -12.07
CA PRO A 422 16.35 -22.18 -13.37
C PRO A 422 16.58 -20.67 -13.45
N ASP A 423 17.37 -20.20 -14.42
CA ASP A 423 17.79 -18.80 -14.54
C ASP A 423 16.62 -17.83 -14.76
N GLN A 424 15.60 -18.24 -15.51
CA GLN A 424 14.39 -17.43 -15.72
C GLN A 424 13.64 -17.13 -14.41
N LEU A 425 13.78 -17.97 -13.39
CA LEU A 425 13.15 -17.78 -12.09
C LEU A 425 13.92 -16.81 -11.18
N LYS A 426 15.13 -16.39 -11.56
CA LYS A 426 15.96 -15.43 -10.83
C LYS A 426 15.57 -13.98 -11.09
N PHE A 427 14.73 -13.71 -12.09
CA PHE A 427 14.35 -12.36 -12.47
C PHE A 427 13.26 -11.80 -11.54
N ALA A 428 13.51 -10.62 -10.97
CA ALA A 428 12.61 -9.94 -10.06
C ALA A 428 12.12 -8.60 -10.64
N LEU A 429 10.82 -8.36 -10.62
CA LEU A 429 10.27 -7.01 -10.78
C LEU A 429 10.23 -6.31 -9.44
N ILE A 430 10.88 -5.15 -9.34
CA ILE A 430 10.91 -4.35 -8.11
C ILE A 430 9.82 -3.29 -8.18
N LYS A 431 8.92 -3.29 -7.20
CA LYS A 431 7.90 -2.27 -7.04
C LYS A 431 8.20 -1.42 -5.81
N PRO A 432 8.58 -0.13 -5.98
CA PRO A 432 8.77 0.78 -4.87
C PRO A 432 7.43 1.06 -4.16
N ILE A 433 7.37 0.82 -2.86
CA ILE A 433 6.19 1.11 -2.04
C ILE A 433 6.55 2.13 -0.99
N TYR A 434 5.86 3.28 -1.00
CA TYR A 434 6.05 4.34 -0.01
C TYR A 434 5.85 3.83 1.42
N LYS A 435 6.81 4.13 2.29
CA LYS A 435 6.80 3.76 3.72
C LYS A 435 6.43 4.94 4.61
N LYS A 436 7.27 5.96 4.62
CA LYS A 436 7.14 7.19 5.46
C LYS A 436 8.19 8.22 5.02
N GLY A 437 8.04 9.46 5.42
CA GLY A 437 8.99 10.55 5.14
C GLY A 437 8.56 11.42 3.96
N ASP A 438 9.51 12.12 3.34
CA ASP A 438 9.25 12.89 2.14
C ASP A 438 8.99 11.96 0.95
N ARG A 439 7.92 12.23 0.21
CA ARG A 439 7.53 11.44 -0.97
C ARG A 439 8.46 11.64 -2.16
N ASN A 440 9.18 12.76 -2.20
CA ASN A 440 10.15 13.05 -3.25
C ASN A 440 11.50 12.36 -3.00
N SER A 441 11.75 11.92 -1.77
CA SER A 441 12.96 11.15 -1.43
C SER A 441 12.78 9.67 -1.79
N LEU A 442 13.74 9.12 -2.55
CA LEU A 442 13.75 7.71 -2.95
C LEU A 442 13.93 6.78 -1.73
N ASP A 443 14.58 7.22 -0.66
CA ASP A 443 14.74 6.48 0.61
C ASP A 443 13.42 6.26 1.36
N SER A 444 12.40 7.06 1.05
CA SER A 444 11.06 6.92 1.64
C SER A 444 10.31 5.68 1.13
N TYR A 445 10.88 4.91 0.20
CA TYR A 445 10.24 3.76 -0.45
C TYR A 445 10.93 2.44 -0.08
N ARG A 446 10.12 1.38 0.06
CA ARG A 446 10.60 0.00 0.21
C ARG A 446 10.57 -0.72 -1.13
N PRO A 447 11.66 -1.35 -1.58
CA PRO A 447 11.66 -2.17 -2.80
C PRO A 447 11.04 -3.54 -2.52
N ILE A 448 9.85 -3.78 -3.06
CA ILE A 448 9.24 -5.12 -2.96
C ILE A 448 9.53 -5.90 -4.23
N SER A 449 10.20 -7.05 -4.09
CA SER A 449 10.50 -7.96 -5.19
C SER A 449 9.29 -8.82 -5.54
N LEU A 450 8.78 -8.66 -6.75
CA LEU A 450 7.74 -9.50 -7.33
C LEU A 450 8.42 -10.63 -8.10
N LEU A 451 8.54 -11.79 -7.47
CA LEU A 451 9.10 -13.00 -8.06
C LEU A 451 8.01 -13.82 -8.75
N PRO A 452 8.35 -14.60 -9.81
CA PRO A 452 7.46 -15.58 -10.41
C PRO A 452 6.84 -16.51 -9.37
N SER A 453 5.57 -16.86 -9.55
CA SER A 453 4.89 -17.74 -8.61
C SER A 453 5.55 -19.13 -8.53
N PHE A 454 6.11 -19.60 -9.61
CA PHE A 454 6.84 -20.85 -9.65
C PHE A 454 8.18 -20.79 -8.89
N SER A 455 8.90 -19.67 -8.90
CA SER A 455 10.12 -19.48 -8.07
C SER A 455 9.84 -19.81 -6.61
N LYS A 456 8.70 -19.35 -6.09
CA LYS A 456 8.29 -19.61 -4.71
C LYS A 456 8.05 -21.09 -4.41
N ILE A 457 7.71 -21.90 -5.40
CA ILE A 457 7.51 -23.35 -5.24
C ILE A 457 8.87 -24.03 -5.07
N PHE A 458 9.84 -23.73 -5.94
CA PHE A 458 11.20 -24.23 -5.79
C PHE A 458 11.80 -23.82 -4.44
N GLU A 459 11.62 -22.56 -4.06
CA GLU A 459 12.03 -22.04 -2.75
C GLU A 459 11.41 -22.84 -1.59
N LEU A 460 10.09 -23.12 -1.63
CA LEU A 460 9.42 -23.86 -0.57
C LEU A 460 9.99 -25.26 -0.38
N VAL A 461 10.27 -25.97 -1.48
CA VAL A 461 10.86 -27.31 -1.41
C VAL A 461 12.23 -27.24 -0.74
N MET A 462 13.10 -26.33 -1.17
CA MET A 462 14.44 -26.15 -0.59
C MET A 462 14.38 -25.68 0.87
N CYS A 463 13.53 -24.71 1.19
CA CYS A 463 13.33 -24.21 2.55
C CYS A 463 12.89 -25.32 3.51
N THR A 464 12.02 -26.22 3.05
CA THR A 464 11.60 -27.37 3.86
C THR A 464 12.79 -28.27 4.18
N ARG A 465 13.64 -28.57 3.17
CA ARG A 465 14.85 -29.41 3.38
C ARG A 465 15.83 -28.74 4.34
N LEU A 466 16.08 -27.43 4.17
CA LEU A 466 16.95 -26.64 5.04
C LEU A 466 16.44 -26.64 6.51
N LEU A 467 15.17 -26.27 6.70
CA LEU A 467 14.59 -26.19 8.05
C LEU A 467 14.56 -27.53 8.75
N ASP A 468 14.23 -28.63 8.04
CA ASP A 468 14.25 -29.98 8.58
C ASP A 468 15.68 -30.38 9.01
N PHE A 469 16.69 -30.04 8.20
CA PHE A 469 18.10 -30.32 8.50
C PHE A 469 18.58 -29.53 9.70
N PHE A 470 18.37 -28.19 9.72
CA PHE A 470 18.77 -27.34 10.83
C PHE A 470 18.11 -27.76 12.13
N LYS A 471 16.84 -28.17 12.08
CA LYS A 471 16.13 -28.69 13.24
C LYS A 471 16.68 -30.02 13.71
N LYS A 472 16.97 -30.96 12.78
CA LYS A 472 17.51 -32.30 13.10
C LYS A 472 18.88 -32.18 13.78
N CYS A 473 19.72 -31.28 13.32
CA CYS A 473 21.06 -31.06 13.86
C CYS A 473 21.12 -30.04 15.00
N ASN A 474 19.97 -29.49 15.43
CA ASN A 474 19.87 -28.46 16.47
C ASN A 474 20.78 -27.25 16.24
N LEU A 475 20.81 -26.74 14.99
CA LEU A 475 21.74 -25.69 14.57
C LEU A 475 21.25 -24.27 14.85
N PHE A 476 19.95 -24.06 15.00
CA PHE A 476 19.40 -22.74 15.31
C PHE A 476 19.60 -22.37 16.77
N LEU A 477 20.08 -21.14 17.00
CA LEU A 477 20.19 -20.59 18.35
C LEU A 477 18.81 -20.41 19.01
N ASP A 478 18.76 -20.66 20.32
CA ASP A 478 17.52 -20.46 21.09
C ASP A 478 17.10 -18.99 21.15
N SER A 479 18.05 -18.07 21.06
CA SER A 479 17.81 -16.62 21.01
C SER A 479 17.02 -16.16 19.77
N GLN A 480 17.00 -16.95 18.67
CA GLN A 480 16.25 -16.60 17.47
C GLN A 480 14.78 -16.98 17.56
N HIS A 481 13.88 -15.99 17.44
CA HIS A 481 12.42 -16.16 17.48
C HIS A 481 11.70 -15.89 16.15
N GLY A 482 12.41 -15.46 15.10
CA GLY A 482 11.86 -15.16 13.79
C GLY A 482 11.77 -16.39 12.88
N PHE A 483 10.66 -16.52 12.14
CA PHE A 483 10.43 -17.53 11.09
C PHE A 483 10.64 -19.01 11.46
N LEU A 484 10.78 -19.33 12.74
CA LEU A 484 10.92 -20.69 13.24
C LEU A 484 9.58 -21.23 13.76
N LYS A 485 9.35 -22.53 13.56
CA LYS A 485 8.13 -23.19 14.01
C LYS A 485 8.03 -23.17 15.56
N GLY A 486 6.91 -22.70 16.08
CA GLY A 486 6.66 -22.59 17.52
C GLY A 486 7.24 -21.31 18.17
N LYS A 487 7.96 -20.48 17.40
CA LYS A 487 8.47 -19.19 17.85
C LYS A 487 7.69 -18.04 17.17
N SER A 488 7.62 -16.88 17.82
CA SER A 488 6.84 -15.71 17.36
C SER A 488 7.32 -14.45 18.08
N THR A 489 6.80 -13.29 17.69
CA THR A 489 7.02 -12.03 18.42
C THR A 489 6.60 -12.15 19.89
N ASN A 490 5.51 -12.87 20.18
CA ASN A 490 5.05 -13.09 21.56
C ASN A 490 6.07 -13.91 22.38
N THR A 491 6.67 -14.94 21.77
CA THR A 491 7.70 -15.74 22.47
C THR A 491 8.97 -14.94 22.69
N ALA A 492 9.37 -14.06 21.77
CA ALA A 492 10.50 -13.15 21.93
C ALA A 492 10.27 -12.17 23.11
N ILE A 493 9.11 -11.50 23.11
CA ILE A 493 8.73 -10.57 24.18
C ILE A 493 8.64 -11.29 25.52
N TYR A 494 8.00 -12.47 25.55
CA TYR A 494 7.89 -13.27 26.78
C TYR A 494 9.27 -13.63 27.35
N HIS A 495 10.19 -14.11 26.49
CA HIS A 495 11.55 -14.45 26.89
C HIS A 495 12.27 -13.21 27.45
N PHE A 496 12.23 -12.08 26.73
CA PHE A 496 12.88 -10.84 27.14
C PHE A 496 12.32 -10.32 28.49
N VAL A 497 11.00 -10.29 28.67
CA VAL A 497 10.37 -9.86 29.91
C VAL A 497 10.71 -10.82 31.07
N ASN A 498 10.72 -12.13 30.82
CA ASN A 498 11.08 -13.09 31.82
C ASN A 498 12.51 -12.92 32.33
N MET A 499 13.47 -12.64 31.42
CA MET A 499 14.84 -12.31 31.84
C MET A 499 14.91 -11.05 32.71
N ILE A 500 14.12 -10.00 32.40
CA ILE A 500 14.04 -8.79 33.24
C ILE A 500 13.54 -9.14 34.65
N LEU A 501 12.49 -9.95 34.76
CA LEU A 501 11.92 -10.35 36.04
C LEU A 501 12.90 -11.16 36.87
N GLN A 502 13.64 -12.10 36.24
CA GLN A 502 14.69 -12.87 36.91
C GLN A 502 15.80 -11.97 37.49
N GLU A 503 16.20 -10.92 36.75
CA GLU A 503 17.20 -9.97 37.25
C GLU A 503 16.65 -9.12 38.42
N PHE A 504 15.37 -8.78 38.39
CA PHE A 504 14.72 -8.11 39.53
C PHE A 504 14.64 -8.95 40.79
N GLU A 505 14.41 -10.27 40.67
CA GLU A 505 14.45 -11.20 41.76
C GLU A 505 15.85 -11.25 42.44
N LYS A 506 16.91 -11.14 41.63
CA LYS A 506 18.31 -11.01 42.07
C LYS A 506 18.66 -9.62 42.62
N LYS A 507 17.69 -8.69 42.63
CA LYS A 507 17.86 -7.26 43.02
C LYS A 507 18.82 -6.50 42.08
N ASN A 508 19.00 -6.95 40.86
CA ASN A 508 19.79 -6.29 39.84
C ASN A 508 18.98 -5.22 39.11
N LEU A 509 19.69 -4.22 38.53
CA LEU A 509 19.19 -3.35 37.51
C LEU A 509 19.39 -4.04 36.16
N ALA A 510 18.44 -3.88 35.25
CA ALA A 510 18.53 -4.43 33.89
C ALA A 510 18.52 -3.33 32.86
N ILE A 511 19.36 -3.46 31.84
CA ILE A 511 19.44 -2.56 30.67
C ILE A 511 19.17 -3.38 29.43
N GLY A 512 18.16 -2.96 28.65
CA GLY A 512 17.89 -3.49 27.32
C GLY A 512 18.48 -2.57 26.25
N VAL A 513 19.27 -3.12 25.34
CA VAL A 513 19.75 -2.43 24.15
C VAL A 513 19.04 -3.02 22.95
N PHE A 514 18.39 -2.16 22.17
CA PHE A 514 17.59 -2.51 20.98
C PHE A 514 18.29 -1.98 19.75
N LEU A 515 18.90 -2.88 18.99
CA LEU A 515 19.73 -2.56 17.84
C LEU A 515 18.93 -2.77 16.55
N ASP A 516 18.82 -1.72 15.72
CA ASP A 516 18.17 -1.76 14.39
C ASP A 516 19.22 -1.76 13.29
N LEU A 517 19.01 -2.54 12.24
CA LEU A 517 19.91 -2.60 11.09
C LEU A 517 19.35 -1.79 9.91
N SER A 518 20.24 -1.12 9.19
CA SER A 518 19.91 -0.39 7.95
C SER A 518 19.87 -1.35 6.78
N LYS A 519 18.69 -1.44 6.09
CA LYS A 519 18.53 -2.29 4.88
C LYS A 519 19.10 -3.70 5.04
N ALA A 520 18.93 -4.34 6.21
CA ALA A 520 19.57 -5.59 6.61
C ALA A 520 19.54 -6.68 5.52
N TYR A 521 18.36 -6.92 4.91
CA TYR A 521 18.21 -7.90 3.84
C TYR A 521 18.99 -7.58 2.57
N ASP A 522 19.17 -6.30 2.26
CA ASP A 522 19.84 -5.85 1.04
C ASP A 522 21.37 -5.78 1.21
N CYS A 523 21.87 -5.69 2.45
CA CYS A 523 23.30 -5.66 2.77
C CYS A 523 23.95 -7.04 2.86
N VAL A 524 23.17 -8.14 2.96
CA VAL A 524 23.74 -9.49 3.11
C VAL A 524 24.79 -9.78 2.04
N ASN A 525 26.00 -10.11 2.48
CA ASN A 525 27.06 -10.59 1.61
C ASN A 525 26.81 -12.06 1.25
N LEU A 526 26.62 -12.35 -0.05
CA LEU A 526 26.25 -13.68 -0.52
C LEU A 526 27.39 -14.70 -0.37
N GLU A 527 28.63 -14.26 -0.50
CA GLU A 527 29.82 -15.13 -0.32
C GLU A 527 29.93 -15.55 1.15
N TYR A 528 29.76 -14.61 2.08
CA TYR A 528 29.79 -14.93 3.52
C TYR A 528 28.64 -15.88 3.91
N LEU A 529 27.46 -15.67 3.33
CA LEU A 529 26.33 -16.59 3.53
C LEU A 529 26.67 -18.00 3.03
N LEU A 530 27.29 -18.12 1.87
CA LEU A 530 27.69 -19.41 1.30
C LEU A 530 28.75 -20.12 2.17
N ILE A 531 29.74 -19.38 2.67
CA ILE A 531 30.76 -19.92 3.60
C ILE A 531 30.09 -20.43 4.89
N LYS A 532 29.17 -19.65 5.48
CA LYS A 532 28.44 -20.07 6.68
C LYS A 532 27.58 -21.31 6.43
N LEU A 533 26.89 -21.37 5.30
CA LEU A 533 26.09 -22.53 4.91
C LEU A 533 26.96 -23.79 4.79
N GLU A 534 28.14 -23.69 4.20
CA GLU A 534 29.08 -24.82 4.05
C GLU A 534 29.52 -25.35 5.41
N LYS A 535 29.87 -24.46 6.34
CA LYS A 535 30.21 -24.83 7.73
C LYS A 535 29.04 -25.48 8.48
N TYR A 536 27.82 -25.02 8.26
CA TYR A 536 26.61 -25.67 8.81
C TYR A 536 26.32 -27.05 8.19
N GLY A 537 27.08 -27.51 7.18
CA GLY A 537 26.91 -28.83 6.55
C GLY A 537 26.12 -28.80 5.25
N ILE A 538 25.92 -27.62 4.65
CA ILE A 538 25.31 -27.52 3.32
C ILE A 538 26.40 -27.65 2.27
N ARG A 539 26.63 -28.86 1.76
CA ARG A 539 27.77 -29.22 0.89
C ARG A 539 27.29 -29.85 -0.42
N GLY A 540 28.18 -29.97 -1.40
CA GLY A 540 27.96 -30.69 -2.64
C GLY A 540 26.82 -30.14 -3.48
N LYS A 541 25.80 -30.96 -3.80
CA LYS A 541 24.67 -30.58 -4.67
C LYS A 541 23.76 -29.55 -4.00
N ALA A 542 23.58 -29.62 -2.70
CA ALA A 542 22.77 -28.67 -1.94
C ALA A 542 23.43 -27.28 -1.98
N TYR A 543 24.74 -27.20 -1.76
CA TYR A 543 25.51 -25.97 -1.90
C TYR A 543 25.37 -25.37 -3.30
N LYS A 544 25.66 -26.15 -4.35
CA LYS A 544 25.58 -25.68 -5.73
C LYS A 544 24.18 -25.18 -6.11
N TRP A 545 23.15 -25.80 -5.59
CA TRP A 545 21.79 -25.33 -5.84
C TRP A 545 21.54 -23.99 -5.20
N ILE A 546 21.96 -23.80 -3.95
CA ILE A 546 21.78 -22.52 -3.21
C ILE A 546 22.65 -21.43 -3.84
N GLU A 547 23.90 -21.72 -4.18
CA GLU A 547 24.78 -20.83 -4.92
C GLU A 547 24.11 -20.38 -6.24
N SER A 548 23.64 -21.35 -7.04
CA SER A 548 22.89 -21.06 -8.28
C SER A 548 21.64 -20.23 -8.04
N TYR A 549 20.93 -20.39 -6.90
CA TYR A 549 19.75 -19.59 -6.53
C TYR A 549 20.11 -18.15 -6.14
N LEU A 550 21.20 -17.97 -5.41
CA LEU A 550 21.60 -16.67 -4.85
C LEU A 550 22.28 -15.77 -5.88
N LEU A 551 23.15 -16.32 -6.71
CA LEU A 551 23.99 -15.56 -7.64
C LEU A 551 23.27 -15.24 -8.97
N ASP A 552 23.78 -14.26 -9.69
CA ASP A 552 23.31 -13.82 -11.02
C ASP A 552 21.83 -13.42 -11.06
N ARG A 553 21.29 -12.95 -9.96
CA ARG A 553 19.92 -12.46 -9.91
C ARG A 553 19.77 -11.13 -10.63
N LYS A 554 18.71 -11.02 -11.43
CA LYS A 554 18.41 -9.82 -12.21
C LYS A 554 17.21 -9.10 -11.62
N GLN A 555 17.27 -7.78 -11.60
CA GLN A 555 16.16 -6.95 -11.16
C GLN A 555 15.82 -5.86 -12.18
N GLN A 556 14.56 -5.47 -12.20
CA GLN A 556 14.04 -4.37 -13.02
C GLN A 556 12.98 -3.62 -12.21
N VAL A 557 13.11 -2.32 -12.08
CA VAL A 557 12.12 -1.51 -11.37
C VAL A 557 10.94 -1.18 -12.28
N ILE A 558 9.73 -1.31 -11.75
CA ILE A 558 8.49 -0.95 -12.45
C ILE A 558 7.72 0.11 -11.66
N ILE A 559 7.44 1.24 -12.30
CA ILE A 559 6.62 2.33 -11.76
C ILE A 559 5.56 2.66 -12.81
N ASN A 560 4.30 2.48 -12.44
CA ASN A 560 3.17 2.51 -13.37
C ASN A 560 3.38 1.48 -14.49
N GLU A 561 3.56 1.88 -15.73
CA GLU A 561 3.84 0.98 -16.86
C GLU A 561 5.30 1.10 -17.37
N ASN A 562 6.07 2.04 -16.80
CA ASN A 562 7.45 2.26 -17.20
C ASN A 562 8.38 1.30 -16.45
N LYS A 563 9.33 0.74 -17.16
CA LYS A 563 10.33 -0.21 -16.64
C LYS A 563 11.72 0.41 -16.76
N SER A 564 12.57 0.14 -15.79
CA SER A 564 13.99 0.48 -15.84
C SER A 564 14.76 -0.45 -16.78
N ASN A 565 16.02 -0.14 -17.00
CA ASN A 565 16.99 -1.12 -17.48
C ASN A 565 17.13 -2.27 -16.48
N ILE A 566 17.53 -3.43 -16.98
CA ILE A 566 17.81 -4.61 -16.14
C ILE A 566 19.18 -4.40 -15.46
N ALA A 567 19.22 -4.62 -14.15
CA ALA A 567 20.45 -4.63 -13.39
C ALA A 567 20.70 -5.99 -12.73
N ILE A 568 21.95 -6.33 -12.51
CA ILE A 568 22.37 -7.51 -11.74
C ILE A 568 22.40 -7.11 -10.27
N LYS A 569 21.85 -7.96 -9.40
CA LYS A 569 21.90 -7.79 -7.95
C LYS A 569 23.03 -8.64 -7.39
N GLU A 570 24.13 -8.01 -7.03
CA GLU A 570 25.34 -8.66 -6.52
C GLU A 570 25.23 -8.99 -5.03
N ARG A 571 24.46 -8.24 -4.26
CA ARG A 571 24.31 -8.37 -2.81
C ARG A 571 22.83 -8.47 -2.39
N GLY A 572 22.62 -9.02 -1.22
CA GLY A 572 21.34 -9.04 -0.53
C GLY A 572 20.37 -10.09 -1.04
N LEU A 573 19.38 -10.32 -0.20
CA LEU A 573 18.31 -11.27 -0.41
C LEU A 573 17.10 -10.59 -1.04
N ALA A 574 16.29 -11.34 -1.80
CA ALA A 574 15.09 -10.78 -2.43
C ALA A 574 13.97 -10.53 -1.40
N GLN A 575 13.62 -9.26 -1.17
CA GLN A 575 12.51 -8.90 -0.27
C GLN A 575 11.16 -9.33 -0.89
N GLY A 576 10.63 -10.47 -0.44
CA GLY A 576 9.38 -11.05 -0.95
C GLY A 576 9.51 -12.48 -1.43
N SER A 577 10.70 -13.08 -1.41
CA SER A 577 10.94 -14.51 -1.54
C SER A 577 10.51 -15.27 -0.26
N ASN A 578 10.30 -16.58 -0.39
CA ASN A 578 10.08 -17.44 0.77
C ASN A 578 11.41 -17.82 1.44
N ALA A 579 12.48 -17.89 0.66
CA ALA A 579 13.81 -18.30 1.13
C ALA A 579 14.58 -17.15 1.81
N GLY A 580 14.34 -15.90 1.43
CA GLY A 580 15.05 -14.74 1.99
C GLY A 580 15.08 -14.70 3.51
N PRO A 581 13.93 -14.79 4.20
CA PRO A 581 13.90 -14.80 5.66
C PRO A 581 14.71 -15.95 6.28
N ILE A 582 14.70 -17.13 5.68
CA ILE A 582 15.43 -18.31 6.17
C ILE A 582 16.94 -18.09 6.00
N PHE A 583 17.37 -17.61 4.84
CA PHE A 583 18.79 -17.30 4.62
C PHE A 583 19.27 -16.17 5.53
N PHE A 584 18.42 -15.19 5.82
CA PHE A 584 18.78 -14.13 6.74
C PHE A 584 18.98 -14.65 8.17
N ILE A 585 18.06 -15.47 8.70
CA ILE A 585 18.25 -16.04 10.06
C ILE A 585 19.45 -17.00 10.12
N ILE A 586 19.79 -17.69 9.03
CA ILE A 586 21.02 -18.50 8.95
C ILE A 586 22.27 -17.58 8.93
N TYR A 587 22.19 -16.44 8.23
CA TYR A 587 23.29 -15.49 8.14
C TYR A 587 23.69 -14.91 9.49
N ILE A 588 22.69 -14.62 10.36
CA ILE A 588 22.95 -14.05 11.68
C ILE A 588 23.04 -15.12 12.80
N ASN A 589 22.99 -16.41 12.45
CA ASN A 589 22.86 -17.48 13.43
C ASN A 589 24.14 -17.75 14.23
N ASP A 590 25.27 -17.18 13.84
CA ASP A 590 26.54 -17.24 14.57
C ASP A 590 26.78 -16.03 15.49
N LEU A 591 25.79 -15.15 15.65
CA LEU A 591 25.79 -14.11 16.67
C LEU A 591 25.40 -14.72 18.02
N ILE A 592 26.40 -15.13 18.79
CA ILE A 592 26.21 -15.80 20.09
C ILE A 592 26.60 -14.84 21.19
N MET A 593 25.66 -14.58 22.12
CA MET A 593 25.89 -13.76 23.30
C MET A 593 24.84 -14.01 24.37
N ASP A 594 25.25 -13.95 25.63
CA ASP A 594 24.33 -14.06 26.76
C ASP A 594 23.35 -12.87 26.78
N GLY A 595 22.10 -13.15 27.08
CA GLY A 595 21.04 -12.12 27.12
C GLY A 595 20.52 -11.68 25.76
N LEU A 596 20.97 -12.32 24.66
CA LEU A 596 20.52 -12.00 23.31
C LEU A 596 19.12 -12.55 23.03
N VAL A 597 18.27 -11.73 22.42
CA VAL A 597 16.94 -12.11 21.89
C VAL A 597 16.77 -11.50 20.51
N ASN A 598 16.75 -12.35 19.48
CA ASN A 598 16.63 -11.95 18.09
C ASN A 598 15.23 -12.24 17.54
N TYR A 599 14.70 -11.27 16.80
CA TYR A 599 13.54 -11.49 15.94
C TYR A 599 13.86 -11.02 14.52
N VAL A 600 14.40 -11.94 13.74
CA VAL A 600 14.94 -11.68 12.39
C VAL A 600 16.09 -10.68 12.46
N ASP A 601 15.91 -9.46 11.93
CA ASP A 601 16.85 -8.34 11.94
C ASP A 601 16.80 -7.48 13.24
N ASP A 602 15.71 -7.58 14.01
CA ASP A 602 15.61 -6.92 15.31
C ASP A 602 16.50 -7.67 16.34
N THR A 603 17.65 -7.08 16.68
CA THR A 603 18.61 -7.63 17.62
C THR A 603 18.48 -6.91 18.97
N ASN A 604 18.16 -7.66 20.03
CA ASN A 604 17.96 -7.10 21.36
C ASN A 604 18.85 -7.84 22.35
N ILE A 605 19.50 -7.09 23.27
CA ILE A 605 20.28 -7.69 24.33
C ILE A 605 19.85 -7.13 25.68
N LEU A 606 19.75 -8.00 26.68
CA LEU A 606 19.53 -7.65 28.07
C LEU A 606 20.81 -7.90 28.85
N VAL A 607 21.26 -6.87 29.55
CA VAL A 607 22.38 -6.96 30.49
C VAL A 607 21.95 -6.50 31.88
N SER A 608 22.64 -6.93 32.90
CA SER A 608 22.31 -6.58 34.29
C SER A 608 23.54 -6.27 35.13
N GLY A 609 23.34 -5.48 36.18
CA GLY A 609 24.35 -5.17 37.16
C GLY A 609 23.74 -4.82 38.52
N ARG A 610 24.51 -4.92 39.57
CA ARG A 610 24.09 -4.50 40.93
C ARG A 610 23.96 -2.98 41.02
N THR A 611 24.78 -2.26 40.29
CA THR A 611 24.79 -0.81 40.22
C THR A 611 24.54 -0.34 38.79
N LEU A 612 24.09 0.94 38.62
CA LEU A 612 23.89 1.51 37.30
C LEU A 612 25.18 1.59 36.48
N PRO A 613 26.32 2.07 37.01
CA PRO A 613 27.59 2.07 36.29
C PRO A 613 27.97 0.68 35.77
N GLU A 614 27.92 -0.35 36.60
CA GLU A 614 28.21 -1.74 36.19
C GLU A 614 27.32 -2.21 35.05
N ALA A 615 26.02 -1.91 35.12
CA ALA A 615 25.07 -2.30 34.08
C ALA A 615 25.32 -1.54 32.76
N VAL A 616 25.73 -0.26 32.85
CA VAL A 616 26.08 0.58 31.70
C VAL A 616 27.37 0.08 31.03
N ASP A 617 28.41 -0.24 31.82
CA ASP A 617 29.66 -0.76 31.28
C ASP A 617 29.43 -2.10 30.56
N LYS A 618 28.64 -2.99 31.13
CA LYS A 618 28.25 -4.27 30.47
C LYS A 618 27.42 -4.02 29.21
N ALA A 619 26.53 -3.04 29.21
CA ALA A 619 25.74 -2.68 28.04
C ALA A 619 26.64 -2.14 26.89
N TYR A 620 27.63 -1.33 27.25
CA TYR A 620 28.63 -0.83 26.33
C TYR A 620 29.45 -1.98 25.71
N ASP A 621 30.06 -2.82 26.56
CA ASP A 621 30.90 -3.93 26.12
C ASP A 621 30.14 -4.91 25.22
N SER A 622 28.92 -5.28 25.63
CA SER A 622 28.09 -6.20 24.86
C SER A 622 27.66 -5.58 23.53
N SER A 623 27.27 -4.30 23.53
CA SER A 623 26.88 -3.61 22.32
C SER A 623 28.06 -3.42 21.36
N SER A 624 29.26 -3.12 21.88
CA SER A 624 30.49 -3.01 21.07
C SER A 624 30.80 -4.34 20.37
N ARG A 625 30.74 -5.45 21.11
CA ARG A 625 30.95 -6.80 20.54
C ARG A 625 29.93 -7.14 19.46
N ILE A 626 28.66 -6.77 19.62
CA ILE A 626 27.64 -6.95 18.58
C ILE A 626 27.93 -6.07 17.37
N CYS A 627 28.33 -4.80 17.56
CA CYS A 627 28.71 -3.91 16.48
C CYS A 627 29.93 -4.43 15.73
N ASP A 628 30.92 -4.96 16.40
CA ASP A 628 32.09 -5.60 15.76
C ASP A 628 31.68 -6.82 14.94
N TRP A 629 30.72 -7.62 15.45
CA TRP A 629 30.17 -8.72 14.68
C TRP A 629 29.41 -8.22 13.44
N PHE A 630 28.59 -7.15 13.57
CA PHE A 630 27.91 -6.54 12.43
C PHE A 630 28.91 -6.04 11.38
N ASN A 631 29.98 -5.35 11.81
CA ASN A 631 31.01 -4.83 10.92
C ASN A 631 31.71 -5.98 10.14
N ARG A 632 32.08 -7.07 10.83
CA ARG A 632 32.66 -8.26 10.17
C ARG A 632 31.72 -8.93 9.17
N ASN A 633 30.43 -8.78 9.36
CA ASN A 633 29.39 -9.34 8.48
C ASN A 633 28.79 -8.30 7.53
N GLU A 634 29.43 -7.12 7.38
CA GLU A 634 29.00 -6.05 6.47
C GLU A 634 27.53 -5.61 6.67
N LEU A 635 27.07 -5.63 7.92
CA LEU A 635 25.74 -5.16 8.30
C LEU A 635 25.84 -3.78 8.96
N ALA A 636 25.13 -2.79 8.41
CA ALA A 636 25.18 -1.42 8.90
C ALA A 636 24.19 -1.18 10.06
N LEU A 637 24.70 -0.73 11.21
CA LEU A 637 23.88 -0.34 12.35
C LEU A 637 23.11 0.96 12.03
N ASN A 638 21.83 1.01 12.41
CA ASN A 638 21.02 2.22 12.35
C ASN A 638 21.02 2.94 13.70
N SER A 639 22.00 3.80 13.91
CA SER A 639 22.17 4.55 15.19
C SER A 639 20.92 5.39 15.54
N SER A 640 20.23 5.97 14.53
CA SER A 640 19.04 6.80 14.76
C SER A 640 17.81 6.04 15.28
N LYS A 641 17.80 4.72 15.15
CA LYS A 641 16.73 3.86 15.63
C LYS A 641 17.17 2.91 16.75
N THR A 642 18.46 2.83 17.00
CA THR A 642 18.97 2.07 18.14
C THR A 642 18.59 2.78 19.42
N ASN A 643 18.09 2.03 20.40
CA ASN A 643 17.58 2.57 21.65
C ASN A 643 18.11 1.78 22.84
N ILE A 644 18.28 2.49 23.97
CA ILE A 644 18.68 1.88 25.23
C ILE A 644 17.59 2.16 26.25
N MET A 645 17.18 1.14 26.99
CA MET A 645 16.13 1.23 28.00
C MET A 645 16.61 0.64 29.31
N VAL A 646 16.52 1.43 30.40
CA VAL A 646 16.82 0.97 31.76
C VAL A 646 15.53 0.45 32.41
N PHE A 647 15.52 -0.78 32.86
CA PHE A 647 14.44 -1.38 33.61
C PHE A 647 14.77 -1.37 35.11
N ARG A 648 13.80 -0.99 35.94
CA ARG A 648 13.95 -0.95 37.40
C ARG A 648 12.66 -1.25 38.12
N THR A 649 12.76 -1.65 39.39
CA THR A 649 11.60 -1.76 40.24
C THR A 649 11.09 -0.40 40.72
N LYS A 650 9.83 -0.32 41.16
CA LYS A 650 9.17 0.93 41.58
C LYS A 650 9.91 1.67 42.68
N ASN A 651 10.60 0.93 43.55
CA ASN A 651 11.28 1.47 44.72
C ASN A 651 12.74 1.91 44.49
N SER A 652 13.26 1.72 43.29
CA SER A 652 14.61 2.15 42.90
C SER A 652 14.67 3.67 42.70
N ARG A 653 15.63 4.32 43.41
CA ARG A 653 15.88 5.80 43.33
C ARG A 653 16.83 6.19 42.20
N VAL A 654 17.22 5.29 41.33
CA VAL A 654 18.19 5.54 40.27
C VAL A 654 17.53 6.39 39.18
N THR A 655 18.09 7.56 38.89
CA THR A 655 17.76 8.39 37.73
C THR A 655 18.72 8.07 36.60
N PRO A 656 18.26 7.56 35.45
CA PRO A 656 19.16 7.31 34.32
C PRO A 656 19.52 8.65 33.66
N THR A 657 20.76 9.02 33.78
CA THR A 657 21.40 10.12 33.01
C THR A 657 22.62 9.50 32.35
N GLY A 658 22.63 9.42 31.02
CA GLY A 658 23.81 8.97 30.29
C GLY A 658 23.49 8.64 28.83
N THR A 659 24.47 8.88 27.99
CA THR A 659 24.56 8.42 26.60
C THR A 659 25.57 7.28 26.54
N ILE A 660 25.32 6.27 25.71
CA ILE A 660 26.31 5.23 25.38
C ILE A 660 26.83 5.56 23.98
N ASN A 661 28.14 5.68 23.84
CA ASN A 661 28.76 5.89 22.52
C ASN A 661 28.98 4.53 21.84
N LEU A 662 28.31 4.29 20.72
CA LEU A 662 28.51 3.11 19.90
C LEU A 662 29.04 3.53 18.52
N ASN A 663 30.24 3.10 18.18
CA ASN A 663 30.91 3.42 16.92
C ASN A 663 30.96 4.95 16.60
N GLY A 664 31.24 5.78 17.60
CA GLY A 664 31.31 7.23 17.44
C GLY A 664 29.93 7.95 17.46
N ASN A 665 28.83 7.21 17.59
CA ASN A 665 27.49 7.78 17.71
C ASN A 665 27.03 7.75 19.16
N GLU A 666 26.62 8.91 19.68
CA GLU A 666 25.96 8.99 20.99
C GLU A 666 24.51 8.49 20.90
N ILE A 667 24.22 7.39 21.60
CA ILE A 667 22.89 6.85 21.71
C ILE A 667 22.30 7.27 23.05
N GLY A 668 21.27 8.11 23.01
CA GLY A 668 20.55 8.58 24.19
C GLY A 668 19.73 7.48 24.86
N THR A 669 19.72 7.46 26.19
CA THR A 669 18.78 6.60 26.94
C THR A 669 17.36 7.10 26.74
N VAL A 670 16.47 6.25 26.22
CA VAL A 670 15.05 6.56 26.14
C VAL A 670 14.44 6.39 27.52
N MET A 671 13.86 7.49 28.05
CA MET A 671 13.16 7.46 29.33
C MET A 671 11.98 6.50 29.31
N TRP A 672 11.95 5.57 30.29
CA TRP A 672 10.81 5.01 31.01
C TRP A 672 9.49 4.73 30.33
N LYS A 673 9.11 3.47 30.29
CA LYS A 673 7.71 3.08 30.56
C LYS A 673 7.68 2.22 31.83
N LYS A 674 6.89 2.65 32.83
CA LYS A 674 6.49 1.81 33.95
C LYS A 674 5.96 0.48 33.40
N LEU A 675 6.58 -0.63 33.76
CA LEU A 675 5.89 -1.90 33.84
C LEU A 675 5.03 -1.81 35.08
N GLY A 676 3.71 -1.62 34.90
CA GLY A 676 2.73 -1.49 35.97
C GLY A 676 2.48 -2.77 36.66
#